data_3eb88af9d5e8b7a8a3249bf9c693e31d
#
_entry.id   3eb88af9d5e8b7a8a3249bf9c693e31d
#
_cell.length_a   1.000
_cell.length_b   1.000
_cell.length_c   1.000
_cell.angle_alpha   90.00
_cell.angle_beta   90.00
_cell.angle_gamma   90.00
#
_symmetry.space_group_name_H-M   'P 1'
#
loop_
_entity.id
_entity.type
_entity.pdbx_description
1 polymer ?
#
loop_
_entity_poly.entity_id
_entity_poly.type
_entity_poly.pdbx_seq_one_letter_code
_entity_poly.pdbx_strand_id
1 'polypeptide(L)'
;MNSSAALHTSTITGEIGTDRVLVLTMDDPTQSTNTMNAAFGESLGQTVDWLEANVDAYDGVIVTSAKDSFFSGGDLELLRDAGPHDHEAIADALDFTKDKFRRIEKLGKPVVAALGGTALGGGFEIALACHHRIALNNSKARFGLPEVTLGLLPGAGGVTRTVRMFGIVKALTQVVGQGQRYRPAQALELGLVDEVVDTHEQMMANARAWIVANPEALQPWDRKGFKIPGGTAASPALAAQLPAFAATVRKQVKGAPMPAPIAVVAAAVEGSVLDFESASLVETRHCTSLACGAVSGNLIQSMFFDLGSINKGGSRPSAEPHRVPEKVLVIGAGMMGAAIAYVVASAQVPVVLRDVSIESAERGKDYARSILGKAVAKGRKTQADADAVLALITPSSDAADAEGCDLVVEAVFEDPAVKQGAFEAVDKYLTADALLCSNTSTLPITELSTGVSRTADFIGTHFFSPVDKMPLVEIVVGEHTSESALARAFDFVRLIGKTPIVVGDSHGFFTTRVIGRFMDEAISLVAEGVHPATVEQAALQAGYPSGALALMDEISLTLSRHIREGMAEAARADGRPWIVSNSYALVDRLVDEFDRPGRKAGRGFYEYSEDGTKAGLWPGLVEHYHRPDHGIPFEDMMDRMLIAQSLDSIACLDEGVLRTVADANIGSILGIGYPAWTGGVLQFVNQFDGGLPGFVERADRLRAGYGDRFVVPRSLRSRTERYL
;
A
#
# COMPACT_ATOMS: atom_id res chain seq x y z
N MET A 1 43.31 0.05 38.12
CA MET A 1 42.63 0.79 37.05
C MET A 1 42.27 -0.23 35.98
N ASN A 2 41.09 -0.86 36.10
CA ASN A 2 40.62 -1.76 35.04
C ASN A 2 40.08 -0.86 33.92
N SER A 3 40.74 -0.86 32.76
CA SER A 3 40.11 -0.35 31.55
C SER A 3 38.83 -1.15 31.36
N SER A 4 37.67 -0.51 31.43
CA SER A 4 36.39 -1.15 31.04
C SER A 4 36.60 -1.69 29.62
N ALA A 5 36.44 -2.98 29.45
CA ALA A 5 36.49 -3.58 28.12
C ALA A 5 35.36 -2.94 27.29
N ALA A 6 35.73 -2.07 26.39
CA ALA A 6 34.77 -1.39 25.50
C ALA A 6 34.82 -2.04 24.12
N LEU A 7 33.65 -2.29 23.57
CA LEU A 7 33.50 -2.73 22.18
C LEU A 7 33.24 -1.51 21.29
N HIS A 8 34.00 -1.38 20.22
CA HIS A 8 33.81 -0.33 19.20
C HIS A 8 33.90 -0.95 17.81
N THR A 9 32.79 -0.95 17.11
CA THR A 9 32.71 -1.29 15.68
C THR A 9 32.16 -0.09 14.91
N SER A 10 31.98 -0.20 13.61
CA SER A 10 31.46 0.89 12.77
C SER A 10 30.00 1.28 13.07
N THR A 11 29.19 0.33 13.56
CA THR A 11 27.74 0.56 13.79
C THR A 11 27.25 0.08 15.15
N ILE A 12 28.10 -0.55 15.97
CA ILE A 12 27.74 -1.04 17.30
C ILE A 12 28.82 -0.67 18.29
N THR A 13 28.44 -0.07 19.40
CA THR A 13 29.32 0.18 20.55
C THR A 13 28.84 -0.59 21.77
N GLY A 14 29.76 -0.95 22.65
CA GLY A 14 29.44 -1.69 23.88
C GLY A 14 30.17 -1.13 25.09
N GLU A 15 29.44 -0.88 26.18
CA GLU A 15 29.98 -0.39 27.45
C GLU A 15 29.52 -1.28 28.60
N ILE A 16 30.46 -1.72 29.43
CA ILE A 16 30.14 -2.50 30.65
C ILE A 16 29.97 -1.53 31.81
N GLY A 17 28.79 -1.50 32.39
CA GLY A 17 28.50 -0.73 33.60
C GLY A 17 29.21 -1.26 34.87
N THR A 18 29.18 -0.47 35.94
CA THR A 18 29.66 -0.90 37.26
C THR A 18 28.89 -2.07 37.85
N ASP A 19 27.67 -2.29 37.36
CA ASP A 19 26.77 -3.41 37.66
C ASP A 19 27.06 -4.67 36.83
N ARG A 20 28.14 -4.62 36.01
CA ARG A 20 28.53 -5.72 35.10
C ARG A 20 27.51 -6.02 34.02
N VAL A 21 26.59 -5.09 33.71
CA VAL A 21 25.70 -5.20 32.57
C VAL A 21 26.34 -4.51 31.35
N LEU A 22 26.49 -5.25 30.26
CA LEU A 22 26.93 -4.71 28.96
C LEU A 22 25.75 -4.07 28.24
N VAL A 23 25.89 -2.83 27.84
CA VAL A 23 24.93 -2.14 26.96
C VAL A 23 25.51 -2.07 25.55
N LEU A 24 24.90 -2.77 24.62
CA LEU A 24 25.19 -2.69 23.18
C LEU A 24 24.29 -1.64 22.55
N THR A 25 24.86 -0.59 21.98
CA THR A 25 24.15 0.49 21.33
C THR A 25 24.40 0.45 19.83
N MET A 26 23.34 0.26 19.05
CA MET A 26 23.37 0.30 17.59
C MET A 26 23.25 1.74 17.12
N ASP A 27 24.20 2.18 16.30
CA ASP A 27 24.27 3.53 15.72
C ASP A 27 25.05 3.52 14.40
N ASP A 28 24.35 3.44 13.27
CA ASP A 28 24.96 3.64 11.95
C ASP A 28 25.08 5.15 11.68
N PRO A 29 26.29 5.73 11.70
CA PRO A 29 26.48 7.18 11.54
C PRO A 29 26.15 7.67 10.13
N THR A 30 26.01 6.77 9.16
CA THR A 30 25.74 7.12 7.75
C THR A 30 24.25 7.19 7.42
N GLN A 31 23.39 6.70 8.32
CA GLN A 31 21.95 6.61 8.09
C GLN A 31 21.13 7.23 9.23
N SER A 32 19.93 7.69 8.92
CA SER A 32 19.00 8.21 9.92
C SER A 32 18.36 7.09 10.77
N THR A 33 18.39 5.85 10.30
CA THR A 33 17.89 4.66 10.97
C THR A 33 18.88 3.51 10.81
N ASN A 34 18.95 2.61 11.79
CA ASN A 34 19.74 1.39 11.66
C ASN A 34 19.09 0.41 10.69
N THR A 35 19.87 -0.19 9.79
CA THR A 35 19.44 -1.21 8.82
C THR A 35 20.46 -2.35 8.74
N MET A 36 20.02 -3.53 8.29
CA MET A 36 20.90 -4.69 8.07
C MET A 36 21.67 -4.54 6.74
N ASN A 37 22.55 -3.55 6.70
CA ASN A 37 23.49 -3.34 5.60
C ASN A 37 24.82 -4.09 5.84
N ALA A 38 25.74 -4.02 4.90
CA ALA A 38 27.05 -4.69 5.01
C ALA A 38 27.87 -4.26 6.25
N ALA A 39 27.85 -2.96 6.58
CA ALA A 39 28.55 -2.44 7.77
C ALA A 39 27.97 -2.99 9.08
N PHE A 40 26.64 -3.13 9.15
CA PHE A 40 26.00 -3.79 10.29
C PHE A 40 26.36 -5.28 10.36
N GLY A 41 26.37 -6.00 9.23
CA GLY A 41 26.76 -7.41 9.18
C GLY A 41 28.18 -7.64 9.72
N GLU A 42 29.13 -6.82 9.29
CA GLU A 42 30.51 -6.87 9.78
C GLU A 42 30.58 -6.54 11.29
N SER A 43 29.90 -5.47 11.72
CA SER A 43 29.84 -5.08 13.14
C SER A 43 29.18 -6.15 14.00
N LEU A 44 28.13 -6.81 13.52
CA LEU A 44 27.46 -7.90 14.21
C LEU A 44 28.41 -9.11 14.41
N GLY A 45 29.16 -9.47 13.34
CA GLY A 45 30.18 -10.52 13.43
C GLY A 45 31.22 -10.23 14.52
N GLN A 46 31.83 -9.03 14.47
CA GLN A 46 32.83 -8.58 15.46
C GLN A 46 32.23 -8.52 16.88
N THR A 47 30.98 -8.08 17.01
CA THR A 47 30.28 -7.99 18.29
C THR A 47 30.10 -9.37 18.92
N VAL A 48 29.63 -10.35 18.14
CA VAL A 48 29.38 -11.71 18.67
C VAL A 48 30.69 -12.39 19.06
N ASP A 49 31.74 -12.27 18.26
CA ASP A 49 33.06 -12.82 18.58
C ASP A 49 33.65 -12.16 19.85
N TRP A 50 33.44 -10.86 20.02
CA TRP A 50 33.85 -10.15 21.25
C TRP A 50 33.05 -10.60 22.47
N LEU A 51 31.72 -10.78 22.32
CA LEU A 51 30.84 -11.27 23.42
C LEU A 51 31.30 -12.62 23.95
N GLU A 52 31.57 -13.57 23.07
CA GLU A 52 32.05 -14.90 23.45
C GLU A 52 33.43 -14.87 24.10
N ALA A 53 34.35 -14.08 23.54
CA ALA A 53 35.70 -13.94 24.07
C ALA A 53 35.77 -13.27 25.46
N ASN A 54 34.75 -12.45 25.80
CA ASN A 54 34.69 -11.68 27.05
C ASN A 54 33.53 -12.07 27.97
N VAL A 55 32.97 -13.27 27.81
CA VAL A 55 31.76 -13.72 28.52
C VAL A 55 31.84 -13.61 30.05
N ASP A 56 33.03 -13.68 30.64
CA ASP A 56 33.27 -13.54 32.08
C ASP A 56 33.30 -12.06 32.55
N ALA A 57 33.38 -11.10 31.62
CA ALA A 57 33.47 -9.69 31.97
C ALA A 57 32.11 -9.06 32.33
N TYR A 58 31.00 -9.64 31.90
CA TYR A 58 29.64 -9.16 32.13
C TYR A 58 28.69 -10.27 32.60
N ASP A 59 27.58 -9.89 33.22
CA ASP A 59 26.56 -10.80 33.73
C ASP A 59 25.30 -10.85 32.88
N GLY A 60 25.14 -9.91 31.93
CA GLY A 60 24.07 -9.86 30.97
C GLY A 60 24.23 -8.72 29.96
N VAL A 61 23.42 -8.73 28.94
CA VAL A 61 23.50 -7.82 27.79
C VAL A 61 22.17 -7.09 27.59
N ILE A 62 22.22 -5.77 27.38
CA ILE A 62 21.10 -4.96 26.89
C ILE A 62 21.43 -4.51 25.46
N VAL A 63 20.53 -4.78 24.52
CA VAL A 63 20.64 -4.31 23.13
C VAL A 63 19.69 -3.14 22.94
N THR A 64 20.22 -1.99 22.53
CA THR A 64 19.44 -0.75 22.31
C THR A 64 19.92 0.02 21.08
N SER A 65 19.34 1.17 20.80
CA SER A 65 19.66 2.03 19.67
C SER A 65 19.88 3.47 20.14
N ALA A 66 20.83 4.17 19.51
CA ALA A 66 21.03 5.61 19.68
C ALA A 66 20.06 6.46 18.83
N LYS A 67 19.32 5.82 17.92
CA LYS A 67 18.36 6.49 17.02
C LYS A 67 16.95 6.54 17.64
N ASP A 68 16.07 7.37 17.08
CA ASP A 68 14.64 7.42 17.44
C ASP A 68 13.89 6.12 17.14
N SER A 69 14.37 5.33 16.17
CA SER A 69 13.94 3.96 15.91
C SER A 69 14.90 2.96 16.52
N PHE A 70 14.43 1.78 16.89
CA PHE A 70 15.30 0.69 17.29
C PHE A 70 16.07 0.16 16.07
N PHE A 71 15.33 -0.28 15.01
CA PHE A 71 15.94 -0.81 13.79
C PHE A 71 14.90 -0.99 12.68
N SER A 72 15.23 -0.66 11.43
CA SER A 72 14.26 -0.55 10.33
C SER A 72 14.22 -1.74 9.35
N GLY A 73 14.96 -2.81 9.61
CA GLY A 73 14.92 -4.03 8.78
C GLY A 73 16.11 -4.17 7.83
N GLY A 74 15.91 -4.94 6.75
CA GLY A 74 16.96 -5.27 5.76
C GLY A 74 17.33 -4.09 4.85
N ASP A 75 18.43 -4.25 4.13
CA ASP A 75 18.85 -3.35 3.05
C ASP A 75 17.96 -3.57 1.82
N LEU A 76 16.98 -2.68 1.64
CA LEU A 76 16.01 -2.80 0.55
C LEU A 76 16.58 -2.39 -0.81
N GLU A 77 17.69 -1.63 -0.87
CA GLU A 77 18.35 -1.33 -2.15
C GLU A 77 18.96 -2.60 -2.74
N LEU A 78 19.69 -3.34 -1.93
CA LEU A 78 20.27 -4.63 -2.32
C LEU A 78 19.17 -5.63 -2.74
N LEU A 79 18.10 -5.74 -1.96
CA LEU A 79 17.01 -6.68 -2.24
C LEU A 79 16.16 -6.30 -3.45
N ARG A 80 16.03 -5.00 -3.77
CA ARG A 80 15.34 -4.52 -4.98
C ARG A 80 16.04 -4.99 -6.25
N ASP A 81 17.35 -4.93 -6.25
CA ASP A 81 18.19 -5.20 -7.43
C ASP A 81 18.61 -6.66 -7.54
N ALA A 82 18.27 -7.49 -6.56
CA ALA A 82 18.60 -8.90 -6.51
C ALA A 82 17.95 -9.70 -7.65
N GLY A 83 18.70 -10.63 -8.21
CA GLY A 83 18.26 -11.52 -9.29
C GLY A 83 18.70 -12.97 -9.09
N PRO A 84 18.39 -13.87 -10.03
CA PRO A 84 18.71 -15.29 -9.90
C PRO A 84 20.19 -15.62 -9.66
N HIS A 85 21.11 -14.75 -10.11
CA HIS A 85 22.55 -14.92 -9.93
C HIS A 85 23.04 -14.57 -8.51
N ASP A 86 22.21 -13.87 -7.69
CA ASP A 86 22.56 -13.47 -6.33
C ASP A 86 22.14 -14.50 -5.28
N HIS A 87 21.56 -15.63 -5.71
CA HIS A 87 20.95 -16.62 -4.83
C HIS A 87 21.89 -17.13 -3.74
N GLU A 88 23.13 -17.49 -4.10
CA GLU A 88 24.13 -17.99 -3.15
C GLU A 88 24.56 -16.89 -2.17
N ALA A 89 24.87 -15.70 -2.66
CA ALA A 89 25.29 -14.58 -1.82
C ALA A 89 24.22 -14.13 -0.81
N ILE A 90 22.94 -14.12 -1.24
CA ILE A 90 21.83 -13.79 -0.33
C ILE A 90 21.62 -14.90 0.70
N ALA A 91 21.71 -16.17 0.30
CA ALA A 91 21.59 -17.30 1.23
C ALA A 91 22.68 -17.24 2.31
N ASP A 92 23.92 -17.04 1.90
CA ASP A 92 25.09 -16.93 2.81
C ASP A 92 24.93 -15.74 3.77
N ALA A 93 24.48 -14.59 3.32
CA ALA A 93 24.26 -13.41 4.14
C ALA A 93 23.15 -13.64 5.20
N LEU A 94 22.05 -14.31 4.81
CA LEU A 94 20.97 -14.68 5.71
C LEU A 94 21.44 -15.70 6.76
N ASP A 95 22.15 -16.73 6.33
CA ASP A 95 22.64 -17.78 7.24
C ASP A 95 23.72 -17.24 8.18
N PHE A 96 24.59 -16.35 7.71
CA PHE A 96 25.55 -15.63 8.56
C PHE A 96 24.82 -14.83 9.64
N THR A 97 23.81 -14.04 9.29
CA THR A 97 23.05 -13.23 10.25
C THR A 97 22.34 -14.10 11.28
N LYS A 98 21.71 -15.20 10.85
CA LYS A 98 21.01 -16.13 11.73
C LYS A 98 21.96 -16.90 12.65
N ASP A 99 23.15 -17.25 12.16
CA ASP A 99 24.20 -17.82 13.02
C ASP A 99 24.57 -16.86 14.15
N LYS A 100 24.77 -15.58 13.86
CA LYS A 100 25.10 -14.59 14.88
C LYS A 100 23.97 -14.41 15.90
N PHE A 101 22.72 -14.33 15.45
CA PHE A 101 21.57 -14.28 16.37
C PHE A 101 21.46 -15.56 17.21
N ARG A 102 21.75 -16.72 16.63
CA ARG A 102 21.72 -17.98 17.35
C ARG A 102 22.82 -18.09 18.39
N ARG A 103 24.01 -17.58 18.13
CA ARG A 103 25.11 -17.49 19.08
C ARG A 103 24.77 -16.54 20.24
N ILE A 104 24.08 -15.42 19.99
CA ILE A 104 23.56 -14.51 21.03
C ILE A 104 22.54 -15.25 21.93
N GLU A 105 21.62 -16.01 21.36
CA GLU A 105 20.64 -16.81 22.13
C GLU A 105 21.31 -17.85 23.02
N LYS A 106 22.43 -18.42 22.57
CA LYS A 106 23.19 -19.48 23.28
C LYS A 106 24.40 -18.96 24.06
N LEU A 107 24.52 -17.66 24.26
CA LEU A 107 25.65 -17.01 24.91
C LEU A 107 25.85 -17.47 26.38
N GLY A 108 24.84 -18.10 27.01
CA GLY A 108 24.87 -18.46 28.42
C GLY A 108 24.71 -17.26 29.37
N LYS A 109 24.29 -16.11 28.83
CA LYS A 109 24.01 -14.89 29.58
C LYS A 109 22.64 -14.35 29.17
N PRO A 110 21.86 -13.70 30.05
CA PRO A 110 20.62 -13.06 29.71
C PRO A 110 20.87 -11.89 28.74
N VAL A 111 20.04 -11.81 27.67
CA VAL A 111 20.07 -10.72 26.68
C VAL A 111 18.68 -10.10 26.60
N VAL A 112 18.60 -8.78 26.78
CA VAL A 112 17.35 -8.01 26.78
C VAL A 112 17.37 -7.00 25.65
N ALA A 113 16.30 -6.95 24.84
CA ALA A 113 16.08 -5.89 23.86
C ALA A 113 15.35 -4.71 24.52
N ALA A 114 15.98 -3.54 24.53
CA ALA A 114 15.40 -2.29 25.00
C ALA A 114 14.92 -1.46 23.80
N LEU A 115 13.61 -1.56 23.47
CA LEU A 115 13.01 -1.05 22.26
C LEU A 115 12.52 0.40 22.48
N GLY A 116 13.40 1.39 22.35
CA GLY A 116 13.09 2.82 22.48
C GLY A 116 12.19 3.38 21.37
N GLY A 117 12.08 2.69 20.24
CA GLY A 117 11.30 3.11 19.07
C GLY A 117 10.91 1.94 18.18
N THR A 118 10.53 2.27 16.93
CA THR A 118 10.09 1.30 15.92
C THR A 118 11.13 0.20 15.66
N ALA A 119 10.67 -1.06 15.68
CA ALA A 119 11.43 -2.24 15.27
C ALA A 119 10.61 -3.06 14.28
N LEU A 120 11.02 -3.10 13.02
CA LEU A 120 10.31 -3.79 11.94
C LEU A 120 11.25 -4.73 11.18
N GLY A 121 10.67 -5.84 10.69
CA GLY A 121 11.41 -6.80 9.89
C GLY A 121 12.64 -7.33 10.61
N GLY A 122 13.78 -7.36 9.92
CA GLY A 122 15.06 -7.76 10.51
C GLY A 122 15.37 -7.08 11.84
N GLY A 123 14.95 -5.83 12.04
CA GLY A 123 15.10 -5.13 13.33
C GLY A 123 14.27 -5.76 14.46
N PHE A 124 13.09 -6.28 14.15
CA PHE A 124 12.31 -7.02 15.13
C PHE A 124 12.84 -8.45 15.32
N GLU A 125 13.49 -9.03 14.29
CA GLU A 125 14.16 -10.31 14.39
C GLU A 125 15.36 -10.28 15.36
N ILE A 126 16.08 -9.14 15.45
CA ILE A 126 17.08 -8.89 16.51
C ILE A 126 16.42 -9.00 17.90
N ALA A 127 15.27 -8.35 18.09
CA ALA A 127 14.56 -8.38 19.35
C ALA A 127 14.04 -9.80 19.69
N LEU A 128 13.58 -10.56 18.69
CA LEU A 128 13.15 -11.95 18.85
C LEU A 128 14.30 -12.90 19.23
N ALA A 129 15.53 -12.58 18.86
CA ALA A 129 16.73 -13.31 19.27
C ALA A 129 17.17 -12.99 20.72
N CYS A 130 16.64 -11.92 21.34
CA CYS A 130 16.86 -11.61 22.73
C CYS A 130 15.90 -12.43 23.64
N HIS A 131 16.32 -12.71 24.88
CA HIS A 131 15.53 -13.49 25.83
C HIS A 131 14.29 -12.73 26.35
N HIS A 132 14.38 -11.39 26.40
CA HIS A 132 13.31 -10.51 26.88
C HIS A 132 13.25 -9.22 26.09
N ARG A 133 12.06 -8.63 25.92
CA ARG A 133 11.80 -7.44 25.08
C ARG A 133 11.00 -6.43 25.87
N ILE A 134 11.58 -5.26 26.15
CA ILE A 134 10.94 -4.15 26.84
C ILE A 134 10.75 -3.02 25.86
N ALA A 135 9.53 -2.57 25.66
CA ALA A 135 9.21 -1.49 24.72
C ALA A 135 8.83 -0.20 25.44
N LEU A 136 9.26 0.93 24.90
CA LEU A 136 8.81 2.24 25.32
C LEU A 136 7.38 2.50 24.83
N ASN A 137 6.52 3.07 25.69
CA ASN A 137 5.15 3.47 25.36
C ASN A 137 5.12 4.72 24.44
N ASN A 138 5.61 4.53 23.23
CA ASN A 138 5.66 5.57 22.21
C ASN A 138 4.55 5.33 21.17
N SER A 139 3.58 6.24 21.07
CA SER A 139 2.44 6.11 20.16
C SER A 139 2.83 6.02 18.67
N LYS A 140 4.02 6.50 18.29
CA LYS A 140 4.56 6.43 16.93
C LYS A 140 5.28 5.10 16.65
N ALA A 141 5.76 4.39 17.70
CA ALA A 141 6.49 3.14 17.54
C ALA A 141 5.60 2.03 16.96
N ARG A 142 6.21 1.19 16.13
CA ARG A 142 5.59 0.01 15.51
C ARG A 142 6.51 -1.18 15.61
N PHE A 143 5.93 -2.35 15.93
CA PHE A 143 6.61 -3.63 16.05
C PHE A 143 5.97 -4.67 15.14
N GLY A 144 6.76 -5.48 14.45
CA GLY A 144 6.24 -6.55 13.59
C GLY A 144 7.16 -6.97 12.47
N LEU A 145 6.68 -7.93 11.67
CA LEU A 145 7.37 -8.55 10.55
C LEU A 145 6.57 -8.30 9.25
N PRO A 146 6.75 -7.14 8.60
CA PRO A 146 5.93 -6.73 7.45
C PRO A 146 6.43 -7.26 6.10
N GLU A 147 7.43 -8.11 6.03
CA GLU A 147 8.15 -8.53 4.82
C GLU A 147 7.22 -9.05 3.73
N VAL A 148 6.13 -9.73 4.10
CA VAL A 148 5.15 -10.26 3.14
C VAL A 148 4.50 -9.18 2.28
N THR A 149 4.42 -7.94 2.79
CA THR A 149 3.90 -6.78 2.04
C THR A 149 4.86 -6.28 0.96
N LEU A 150 6.13 -6.69 1.04
CA LEU A 150 7.19 -6.41 0.06
C LEU A 150 7.56 -7.64 -0.77
N GLY A 151 6.70 -8.67 -0.77
CA GLY A 151 6.95 -9.89 -1.53
C GLY A 151 8.03 -10.81 -0.95
N LEU A 152 8.42 -10.60 0.30
CA LEU A 152 9.43 -11.34 1.05
C LEU A 152 8.79 -12.13 2.21
N LEU A 153 9.61 -12.86 2.94
CA LEU A 153 9.30 -13.37 4.28
C LEU A 153 10.41 -12.93 5.25
N PRO A 154 10.17 -12.93 6.57
CA PRO A 154 11.21 -12.68 7.56
C PRO A 154 12.36 -13.68 7.38
N GLY A 155 13.55 -13.19 7.07
CA GLY A 155 14.69 -14.04 6.64
C GLY A 155 15.78 -14.23 7.70
N ALA A 156 15.73 -13.47 8.82
CA ALA A 156 16.72 -13.54 9.88
C ALA A 156 16.24 -14.38 11.11
N GLY A 157 15.29 -15.30 10.89
CA GLY A 157 14.78 -16.22 11.89
C GLY A 157 13.40 -15.87 12.43
N GLY A 158 12.69 -14.92 11.84
CA GLY A 158 11.39 -14.43 12.31
C GLY A 158 10.27 -15.46 12.17
N VAL A 159 10.20 -16.23 11.07
CA VAL A 159 9.23 -17.30 10.91
C VAL A 159 9.52 -18.41 11.90
N THR A 160 10.76 -18.84 11.97
CA THR A 160 11.22 -19.93 12.85
C THR A 160 10.94 -19.64 14.32
N ARG A 161 11.24 -18.41 14.80
CA ARG A 161 11.02 -18.01 16.18
C ARG A 161 9.54 -17.81 16.50
N THR A 162 8.80 -17.10 15.64
CA THR A 162 7.38 -16.83 15.91
C THR A 162 6.52 -18.09 15.89
N VAL A 163 6.82 -19.07 15.02
CA VAL A 163 6.18 -20.40 15.05
C VAL A 163 6.45 -21.11 16.37
N ARG A 164 7.67 -21.02 16.92
CA ARG A 164 8.02 -21.61 18.20
C ARG A 164 7.42 -20.86 19.39
N MET A 165 7.28 -19.54 19.29
CA MET A 165 6.63 -18.73 20.35
C MET A 165 5.13 -18.94 20.41
N PHE A 166 4.46 -18.94 19.27
CA PHE A 166 3.00 -18.80 19.20
C PHE A 166 2.27 -19.99 18.59
N GLY A 167 2.99 -20.92 17.99
CA GLY A 167 2.43 -21.96 17.14
C GLY A 167 2.08 -21.47 15.73
N ILE A 168 1.88 -22.41 14.80
CA ILE A 168 1.67 -22.12 13.37
C ILE A 168 0.48 -21.18 13.14
N VAL A 169 -0.68 -21.48 13.76
CA VAL A 169 -1.92 -20.74 13.52
C VAL A 169 -1.77 -19.26 13.88
N LYS A 170 -1.33 -18.95 15.10
CA LYS A 170 -1.19 -17.58 15.59
C LYS A 170 -0.06 -16.85 14.86
N ALA A 171 1.07 -17.50 14.60
CA ALA A 171 2.17 -16.94 13.82
C ALA A 171 1.71 -16.50 12.42
N LEU A 172 1.00 -17.38 11.69
CA LEU A 172 0.51 -17.07 10.34
C LEU A 172 -0.61 -16.03 10.31
N THR A 173 -1.56 -16.08 11.24
CA THR A 173 -2.74 -15.19 11.18
C THR A 173 -2.51 -13.82 11.79
N GLN A 174 -1.56 -13.68 12.71
CA GLN A 174 -1.38 -12.45 13.48
C GLN A 174 0.03 -11.85 13.38
N VAL A 175 1.05 -12.56 12.90
CA VAL A 175 2.41 -12.02 12.91
C VAL A 175 3.02 -11.92 11.51
N VAL A 176 3.27 -13.06 10.83
CA VAL A 176 4.07 -13.09 9.58
C VAL A 176 3.24 -13.13 8.30
N GLY A 177 1.97 -13.58 8.37
CA GLY A 177 1.19 -13.87 7.15
C GLY A 177 0.53 -12.64 6.49
N GLN A 178 0.38 -11.52 7.21
CA GLN A 178 -0.28 -10.32 6.72
C GLN A 178 0.57 -9.04 6.85
N GLY A 179 1.78 -9.14 7.41
CA GLY A 179 2.68 -8.00 7.58
C GLY A 179 2.15 -6.91 8.52
N GLN A 180 1.41 -7.29 9.55
CA GLN A 180 0.82 -6.36 10.49
C GLN A 180 1.89 -5.65 11.33
N ARG A 181 1.62 -4.40 11.69
CA ARG A 181 2.48 -3.53 12.50
C ARG A 181 1.71 -3.09 13.73
N TYR A 182 2.21 -3.44 14.90
CA TYR A 182 1.53 -3.27 16.17
C TYR A 182 2.05 -2.07 16.96
N ARG A 183 1.18 -1.35 17.64
CA ARG A 183 1.56 -0.36 18.67
C ARG A 183 2.06 -1.08 19.93
N PRO A 184 2.80 -0.41 20.83
CA PRO A 184 3.35 -1.05 22.03
C PRO A 184 2.35 -1.86 22.83
N ALA A 185 1.18 -1.32 23.18
CA ALA A 185 0.15 -2.02 23.93
C ALA A 185 -0.41 -3.26 23.20
N GLN A 186 -0.58 -3.19 21.87
CA GLN A 186 -1.03 -4.31 21.05
C GLN A 186 0.05 -5.42 20.96
N ALA A 187 1.31 -5.01 20.84
CA ALA A 187 2.44 -5.94 20.82
C ALA A 187 2.58 -6.69 22.15
N LEU A 188 2.32 -6.02 23.27
CA LEU A 188 2.26 -6.63 24.62
C LEU A 188 1.12 -7.64 24.72
N GLU A 189 -0.09 -7.27 24.30
CA GLU A 189 -1.26 -8.16 24.32
C GLU A 189 -1.03 -9.43 23.48
N LEU A 190 -0.34 -9.30 22.35
CA LEU A 190 0.02 -10.44 21.51
C LEU A 190 1.19 -11.27 22.05
N GLY A 191 1.99 -10.74 22.97
CA GLY A 191 3.22 -11.36 23.47
C GLY A 191 4.41 -11.18 22.52
N LEU A 192 4.37 -10.21 21.62
CA LEU A 192 5.52 -9.83 20.77
C LEU A 192 6.58 -9.09 21.59
N VAL A 193 6.15 -8.27 22.55
CA VAL A 193 6.99 -7.68 23.59
C VAL A 193 6.52 -8.19 24.95
N ASP A 194 7.42 -8.23 25.92
CA ASP A 194 7.17 -8.82 27.24
C ASP A 194 6.74 -7.74 28.26
N GLU A 195 7.13 -6.48 28.02
CA GLU A 195 6.85 -5.36 28.90
C GLU A 195 6.73 -4.06 28.10
N VAL A 196 5.89 -3.12 28.59
CA VAL A 196 5.78 -1.74 28.08
C VAL A 196 5.94 -0.77 29.24
N VAL A 197 6.80 0.22 29.08
CA VAL A 197 7.13 1.24 30.08
C VAL A 197 7.02 2.65 29.53
N ASP A 198 6.88 3.65 30.39
CA ASP A 198 6.61 5.01 29.96
C ASP A 198 7.88 5.87 29.75
N THR A 199 9.01 5.50 30.37
CA THR A 199 10.26 6.28 30.23
C THR A 199 11.46 5.41 29.87
N HIS A 200 12.46 6.02 29.25
CA HIS A 200 13.72 5.37 28.90
C HIS A 200 14.48 4.86 30.16
N GLU A 201 14.43 5.62 31.24
CA GLU A 201 15.05 5.25 32.51
C GLU A 201 14.42 3.99 33.07
N GLN A 202 13.08 3.89 33.07
CA GLN A 202 12.35 2.66 33.48
C GLN A 202 12.73 1.47 32.59
N MET A 203 12.82 1.68 31.27
CA MET A 203 13.19 0.64 30.32
C MET A 203 14.56 0.05 30.65
N MET A 204 15.55 0.90 30.86
CA MET A 204 16.91 0.48 31.20
C MET A 204 17.00 -0.12 32.60
N ALA A 205 16.26 0.42 33.59
CA ALA A 205 16.22 -0.12 34.95
C ALA A 205 15.56 -1.52 35.00
N ASN A 206 14.43 -1.69 34.29
CA ASN A 206 13.73 -2.97 34.23
C ASN A 206 14.55 -4.02 33.48
N ALA A 207 15.25 -3.64 32.41
CA ALA A 207 16.19 -4.53 31.72
C ALA A 207 17.29 -5.06 32.65
N ARG A 208 17.89 -4.19 33.46
CA ARG A 208 18.90 -4.57 34.45
C ARG A 208 18.31 -5.50 35.54
N ALA A 209 17.14 -5.14 36.06
CA ALA A 209 16.45 -5.94 37.06
C ALA A 209 16.10 -7.35 36.54
N TRP A 210 15.65 -7.42 35.29
CA TRP A 210 15.34 -8.70 34.65
C TRP A 210 16.58 -9.57 34.46
N ILE A 211 17.72 -9.00 34.05
CA ILE A 211 19.01 -9.68 33.92
C ILE A 211 19.42 -10.30 35.24
N VAL A 212 19.36 -9.54 36.33
CA VAL A 212 19.71 -10.02 37.65
C VAL A 212 18.78 -11.17 38.13
N ALA A 213 17.49 -11.09 37.80
CA ALA A 213 16.50 -12.07 38.18
C ALA A 213 16.57 -13.37 37.34
N ASN A 214 17.21 -13.33 36.16
CA ASN A 214 17.21 -14.42 35.18
C ASN A 214 18.64 -14.75 34.69
N PRO A 215 19.58 -15.08 35.56
CA PRO A 215 21.01 -15.26 35.19
C PRO A 215 21.24 -16.47 34.25
N GLU A 216 20.31 -17.43 34.21
CA GLU A 216 20.35 -18.63 33.38
C GLU A 216 19.25 -18.59 32.28
N ALA A 217 18.96 -17.41 31.75
CA ALA A 217 17.93 -17.24 30.72
C ALA A 217 18.24 -18.10 29.48
N LEU A 218 17.23 -18.81 29.02
CA LEU A 218 17.27 -19.64 27.82
C LEU A 218 16.00 -19.38 27.01
N GLN A 219 16.15 -19.42 25.70
CA GLN A 219 14.99 -19.39 24.81
C GLN A 219 14.08 -20.59 25.08
N PRO A 220 12.75 -20.44 24.94
CA PRO A 220 11.81 -21.52 25.18
C PRO A 220 12.14 -22.81 24.42
N TRP A 221 12.56 -22.68 23.17
CA TRP A 221 12.88 -23.79 22.26
C TRP A 221 14.22 -24.48 22.55
N ASP A 222 15.06 -23.90 23.40
CA ASP A 222 16.30 -24.51 23.87
C ASP A 222 16.12 -25.30 25.20
N ARG A 223 14.95 -25.18 25.82
CA ARG A 223 14.63 -25.92 27.05
C ARG A 223 14.31 -27.37 26.74
N LYS A 224 14.83 -28.28 27.55
CA LYS A 224 14.55 -29.72 27.42
C LYS A 224 13.04 -29.99 27.45
N GLY A 225 12.53 -30.71 26.44
CA GLY A 225 11.13 -31.09 26.36
C GLY A 225 10.21 -29.99 25.79
N PHE A 226 10.76 -28.93 25.23
CA PHE A 226 9.98 -27.90 24.53
C PHE A 226 9.07 -28.53 23.48
N LYS A 227 7.85 -27.99 23.37
CA LYS A 227 6.88 -28.34 22.33
C LYS A 227 6.29 -27.04 21.74
N ILE A 228 6.19 -26.98 20.45
CA ILE A 228 5.55 -25.85 19.74
C ILE A 228 4.09 -25.74 20.22
N PRO A 229 3.63 -24.53 20.62
CA PRO A 229 2.24 -24.31 21.02
C PRO A 229 1.26 -24.74 19.91
N GLY A 230 0.22 -25.48 20.27
CA GLY A 230 -0.75 -26.01 19.30
C GLY A 230 -0.25 -27.20 18.46
N GLY A 231 1.00 -27.63 18.64
CA GLY A 231 1.59 -28.77 17.95
C GLY A 231 2.30 -28.42 16.65
N THR A 232 2.71 -29.47 15.93
CA THR A 232 3.42 -29.37 14.65
C THR A 232 2.53 -29.81 13.49
N ALA A 233 2.99 -29.64 12.26
CA ALA A 233 2.29 -30.12 11.06
C ALA A 233 2.03 -31.65 11.06
N ALA A 234 2.80 -32.43 11.85
CA ALA A 234 2.59 -33.84 12.05
C ALA A 234 1.52 -34.18 13.11
N SER A 235 1.06 -33.18 13.87
CA SER A 235 0.00 -33.36 14.88
C SER A 235 -1.36 -33.54 14.20
N PRO A 236 -2.16 -34.59 14.48
CA PRO A 236 -3.40 -34.86 13.75
C PRO A 236 -4.39 -33.70 13.72
N ALA A 237 -4.55 -32.99 14.85
CA ALA A 237 -5.47 -31.86 14.94
C ALA A 237 -5.06 -30.68 14.03
N LEU A 238 -3.76 -30.40 13.91
CA LEU A 238 -3.24 -29.35 13.05
C LEU A 238 -3.17 -29.80 11.59
N ALA A 239 -2.75 -31.03 11.32
CA ALA A 239 -2.71 -31.60 9.98
C ALA A 239 -4.07 -31.52 9.26
N ALA A 240 -5.17 -31.74 10.00
CA ALA A 240 -6.52 -31.60 9.47
C ALA A 240 -6.89 -30.15 9.05
N GLN A 241 -6.21 -29.13 9.60
CA GLN A 241 -6.45 -27.71 9.31
C GLN A 241 -5.57 -27.17 8.17
N LEU A 242 -4.43 -27.82 7.85
CA LEU A 242 -3.48 -27.31 6.86
C LEU A 242 -4.07 -27.02 5.48
N PRO A 243 -5.00 -27.84 4.93
CA PRO A 243 -5.65 -27.52 3.66
C PRO A 243 -6.39 -26.18 3.66
N ALA A 244 -6.95 -25.78 4.83
CA ALA A 244 -7.65 -24.52 4.97
C ALA A 244 -6.72 -23.30 4.87
N PHE A 245 -5.45 -23.43 5.26
CA PHE A 245 -4.47 -22.34 5.09
C PHE A 245 -4.18 -22.08 3.62
N ALA A 246 -3.93 -23.10 2.81
CA ALA A 246 -3.72 -22.95 1.38
C ALA A 246 -4.94 -22.34 0.69
N ALA A 247 -6.15 -22.79 1.05
CA ALA A 247 -7.40 -22.22 0.54
C ALA A 247 -7.58 -20.75 0.96
N THR A 248 -7.22 -20.39 2.20
CA THR A 248 -7.29 -19.02 2.72
C THR A 248 -6.32 -18.11 1.97
N VAL A 249 -5.07 -18.54 1.78
CA VAL A 249 -4.08 -17.78 1.00
C VAL A 249 -4.56 -17.59 -0.44
N ARG A 250 -5.05 -18.66 -1.10
CA ARG A 250 -5.60 -18.56 -2.45
C ARG A 250 -6.77 -17.57 -2.54
N LYS A 251 -7.67 -17.57 -1.54
CA LYS A 251 -8.77 -16.61 -1.45
C LYS A 251 -8.25 -15.18 -1.25
N GLN A 252 -7.21 -15.01 -0.44
CA GLN A 252 -6.61 -13.70 -0.16
C GLN A 252 -5.96 -13.11 -1.41
N VAL A 253 -5.15 -13.88 -2.13
CA VAL A 253 -4.46 -13.42 -3.35
C VAL A 253 -5.32 -13.54 -4.61
N LYS A 254 -6.51 -14.17 -4.54
CA LYS A 254 -7.45 -14.39 -5.66
C LYS A 254 -6.83 -15.05 -6.90
N GLY A 255 -5.71 -15.73 -6.73
CA GLY A 255 -4.94 -16.38 -7.81
C GLY A 255 -3.87 -15.50 -8.43
N ALA A 256 -3.69 -14.26 -7.96
CA ALA A 256 -2.59 -13.40 -8.37
C ALA A 256 -1.22 -14.07 -8.14
N PRO A 257 -0.21 -13.77 -8.96
CA PRO A 257 1.14 -14.33 -8.83
C PRO A 257 1.91 -13.67 -7.67
N MET A 258 1.45 -13.92 -6.44
CA MET A 258 2.01 -13.43 -5.19
C MET A 258 2.63 -14.60 -4.41
N PRO A 259 3.94 -14.90 -4.58
CA PRO A 259 4.57 -16.07 -4.00
C PRO A 259 4.79 -15.98 -2.49
N ALA A 260 4.99 -14.78 -1.94
CA ALA A 260 5.37 -14.59 -0.53
C ALA A 260 4.36 -15.17 0.48
N PRO A 261 3.03 -14.96 0.37
CA PRO A 261 2.08 -15.56 1.31
C PRO A 261 2.12 -17.09 1.34
N ILE A 262 2.37 -17.72 0.18
CA ILE A 262 2.49 -19.17 0.07
C ILE A 262 3.80 -19.64 0.71
N ALA A 263 4.91 -18.95 0.45
CA ALA A 263 6.23 -19.26 0.99
C ALA A 263 6.26 -19.12 2.52
N VAL A 264 5.59 -18.10 3.10
CA VAL A 264 5.44 -17.94 4.55
C VAL A 264 4.73 -19.14 5.17
N VAL A 265 3.64 -19.62 4.57
CA VAL A 265 2.92 -20.81 5.05
C VAL A 265 3.81 -22.05 4.93
N ALA A 266 4.50 -22.23 3.79
CA ALA A 266 5.38 -23.35 3.56
C ALA A 266 6.52 -23.39 4.59
N ALA A 267 7.23 -22.28 4.81
CA ALA A 267 8.31 -22.18 5.80
C ALA A 267 7.83 -22.49 7.22
N ALA A 268 6.65 -21.98 7.61
CA ALA A 268 6.06 -22.22 8.92
C ALA A 268 5.69 -23.71 9.13
N VAL A 269 5.09 -24.34 8.11
CA VAL A 269 4.63 -25.74 8.16
C VAL A 269 5.83 -26.70 8.14
N GLU A 270 6.73 -26.55 7.16
CA GLU A 270 7.94 -27.40 7.04
C GLU A 270 8.83 -27.25 8.27
N GLY A 271 9.14 -26.03 8.71
CA GLY A 271 9.99 -25.75 9.86
C GLY A 271 9.42 -26.26 11.19
N SER A 272 8.10 -26.46 11.28
CA SER A 272 7.47 -26.93 12.54
C SER A 272 7.80 -28.36 12.92
N VAL A 273 8.18 -29.21 11.96
CA VAL A 273 8.51 -30.62 12.20
C VAL A 273 10.01 -30.88 12.29
N LEU A 274 10.82 -29.83 12.20
CA LEU A 274 12.27 -29.87 12.23
C LEU A 274 12.82 -29.27 13.53
N ASP A 275 14.07 -29.56 13.84
CA ASP A 275 14.84 -28.84 14.85
C ASP A 275 14.99 -27.35 14.46
N PHE A 276 15.55 -26.55 15.37
CA PHE A 276 15.65 -25.10 15.14
C PHE A 276 16.56 -24.77 13.97
N GLU A 277 17.71 -25.40 13.90
CA GLU A 277 18.75 -25.17 12.90
C GLU A 277 18.26 -25.56 11.49
N SER A 278 17.66 -26.75 11.36
CA SER A 278 17.07 -27.20 10.09
C SER A 278 15.89 -26.34 9.65
N ALA A 279 15.03 -25.90 10.57
CA ALA A 279 13.94 -24.97 10.27
C ALA A 279 14.45 -23.60 9.79
N SER A 280 15.57 -23.13 10.36
CA SER A 280 16.24 -21.90 9.95
C SER A 280 16.72 -21.99 8.49
N LEU A 281 17.28 -23.12 8.05
CA LEU A 281 17.68 -23.34 6.66
C LEU A 281 16.47 -23.39 5.70
N VAL A 282 15.34 -23.96 6.12
CA VAL A 282 14.09 -23.91 5.34
C VAL A 282 13.65 -22.46 5.13
N GLU A 283 13.73 -21.63 6.17
CA GLU A 283 13.42 -20.20 6.07
C GLU A 283 14.36 -19.48 5.10
N THR A 284 15.70 -19.74 5.13
CA THR A 284 16.67 -19.20 4.15
C THR A 284 16.26 -19.54 2.74
N ARG A 285 16.01 -20.83 2.46
CA ARG A 285 15.64 -21.29 1.11
C ARG A 285 14.44 -20.51 0.55
N HIS A 286 13.37 -20.39 1.34
CA HIS A 286 12.19 -19.67 0.91
C HIS A 286 12.43 -18.15 0.77
N CYS A 287 13.16 -17.53 1.72
CA CYS A 287 13.48 -16.11 1.66
C CYS A 287 14.32 -15.75 0.44
N THR A 288 15.39 -16.52 0.18
CA THR A 288 16.27 -16.34 -0.97
C THR A 288 15.53 -16.49 -2.29
N SER A 289 14.67 -17.51 -2.40
CA SER A 289 13.84 -17.69 -3.60
C SER A 289 12.90 -16.51 -3.86
N LEU A 290 12.36 -15.89 -2.82
CA LEU A 290 11.54 -14.69 -2.95
C LEU A 290 12.38 -13.46 -3.30
N ALA A 291 13.51 -13.26 -2.64
CA ALA A 291 14.40 -12.11 -2.84
C ALA A 291 14.95 -12.04 -4.26
N CYS A 292 15.31 -13.21 -4.83
CA CYS A 292 15.80 -13.32 -6.21
C CYS A 292 14.69 -13.31 -7.26
N GLY A 293 13.42 -13.22 -6.86
CA GLY A 293 12.27 -13.17 -7.73
C GLY A 293 11.85 -11.74 -8.10
N ALA A 294 11.30 -11.54 -9.30
CA ALA A 294 10.90 -10.20 -9.76
C ALA A 294 9.84 -9.52 -8.87
N VAL A 295 8.96 -10.29 -8.21
CA VAL A 295 7.84 -9.72 -7.43
C VAL A 295 8.33 -8.93 -6.22
N SER A 296 9.37 -9.39 -5.52
CA SER A 296 9.92 -8.66 -4.38
C SER A 296 10.57 -7.35 -4.82
N GLY A 297 11.42 -7.38 -5.86
CA GLY A 297 12.03 -6.18 -6.43
C GLY A 297 10.98 -5.16 -6.88
N ASN A 298 9.92 -5.59 -7.53
CA ASN A 298 8.81 -4.76 -7.97
C ASN A 298 8.07 -4.09 -6.80
N LEU A 299 7.72 -4.86 -5.77
CA LEU A 299 7.04 -4.34 -4.58
C LEU A 299 7.95 -3.41 -3.76
N ILE A 300 9.23 -3.72 -3.65
CA ILE A 300 10.21 -2.85 -2.99
C ILE A 300 10.34 -1.54 -3.76
N GLN A 301 10.47 -1.58 -5.09
CA GLN A 301 10.55 -0.37 -5.91
C GLN A 301 9.33 0.52 -5.67
N SER A 302 8.13 -0.01 -5.86
CA SER A 302 6.91 0.80 -5.78
C SER A 302 6.51 1.16 -4.34
N MET A 303 6.37 0.16 -3.45
CA MET A 303 5.77 0.37 -2.13
C MET A 303 6.75 0.94 -1.09
N PHE A 304 8.06 0.92 -1.39
CA PHE A 304 9.06 1.53 -0.52
C PHE A 304 9.72 2.76 -1.16
N PHE A 305 10.33 2.63 -2.35
CA PHE A 305 11.05 3.74 -2.97
C PHE A 305 10.12 4.76 -3.61
N ASP A 306 9.22 4.37 -4.51
CA ASP A 306 8.32 5.31 -5.20
C ASP A 306 7.37 5.98 -4.20
N LEU A 307 6.70 5.20 -3.35
CA LEU A 307 5.83 5.72 -2.30
C LEU A 307 6.61 6.56 -1.29
N GLY A 308 7.84 6.17 -0.96
CA GLY A 308 8.75 6.92 -0.10
C GLY A 308 9.12 8.27 -0.69
N SER A 309 9.43 8.33 -2.00
CA SER A 309 9.70 9.55 -2.74
C SER A 309 8.50 10.51 -2.71
N ILE A 310 7.30 10.01 -3.02
CA ILE A 310 6.06 10.80 -2.93
C ILE A 310 5.84 11.33 -1.51
N ASN A 311 6.02 10.46 -0.50
CA ASN A 311 5.85 10.83 0.91
C ASN A 311 6.85 11.87 1.41
N LYS A 312 8.03 11.95 0.79
CA LYS A 312 9.04 12.99 1.04
C LYS A 312 8.78 14.27 0.25
N GLY A 313 7.70 14.33 -0.54
CA GLY A 313 7.31 15.51 -1.30
C GLY A 313 7.88 15.58 -2.71
N GLY A 314 8.19 14.43 -3.35
CA GLY A 314 8.87 14.38 -4.65
C GLY A 314 8.27 15.27 -5.75
N SER A 315 6.94 15.26 -5.91
CA SER A 315 6.23 16.10 -6.92
C SER A 315 5.71 17.44 -6.37
N ARG A 316 5.99 17.77 -5.11
CA ARG A 316 5.65 19.05 -4.49
C ARG A 316 6.69 20.11 -4.85
N PRO A 317 6.31 21.34 -5.27
CA PRO A 317 7.25 22.44 -5.43
C PRO A 317 8.03 22.72 -4.14
N SER A 318 9.35 22.53 -4.19
CA SER A 318 10.20 22.60 -3.00
C SER A 318 10.44 24.03 -2.49
N ALA A 319 10.30 25.04 -3.35
CA ALA A 319 10.47 26.46 -3.00
C ALA A 319 9.27 27.03 -2.20
N GLU A 320 8.11 26.37 -2.27
CA GLU A 320 6.89 26.85 -1.62
C GLU A 320 6.84 26.44 -0.15
N PRO A 321 6.44 27.36 0.77
CA PRO A 321 6.33 27.04 2.17
C PRO A 321 5.25 25.98 2.43
N HIS A 322 5.41 25.18 3.49
CA HIS A 322 4.36 24.27 3.95
C HIS A 322 3.18 25.05 4.51
N ARG A 323 2.00 24.73 3.99
CA ARG A 323 0.77 25.37 4.44
C ARG A 323 -0.38 24.36 4.48
N VAL A 324 -1.06 24.29 5.63
CA VAL A 324 -2.25 23.47 5.82
C VAL A 324 -3.47 24.36 6.01
N PRO A 325 -4.68 23.96 5.57
CA PRO A 325 -5.88 24.76 5.71
C PRO A 325 -6.32 24.88 7.18
N GLU A 326 -6.82 26.05 7.55
CA GLU A 326 -7.42 26.30 8.87
C GLU A 326 -8.91 25.94 8.90
N LYS A 327 -9.64 26.19 7.80
CA LYS A 327 -11.07 25.90 7.65
C LYS A 327 -11.39 25.54 6.20
N VAL A 328 -12.02 24.39 6.00
CA VAL A 328 -12.34 23.87 4.66
C VAL A 328 -13.83 24.04 4.37
N LEU A 329 -14.16 24.43 3.15
CA LEU A 329 -15.51 24.36 2.59
C LEU A 329 -15.61 23.14 1.65
N VAL A 330 -16.60 22.29 1.85
CA VAL A 330 -16.97 21.25 0.87
C VAL A 330 -18.33 21.63 0.26
N ILE A 331 -18.38 21.79 -1.07
CA ILE A 331 -19.60 22.12 -1.81
C ILE A 331 -20.14 20.85 -2.46
N GLY A 332 -21.39 20.50 -2.11
CA GLY A 332 -22.03 19.25 -2.47
C GLY A 332 -21.93 18.21 -1.33
N ALA A 333 -23.05 17.84 -0.74
CA ALA A 333 -23.13 16.87 0.35
C ALA A 333 -23.57 15.48 -0.14
N GLY A 334 -23.36 15.20 -1.42
CA GLY A 334 -23.54 13.87 -2.01
C GLY A 334 -22.50 12.86 -1.49
N MET A 335 -22.46 11.69 -2.11
CA MET A 335 -21.58 10.59 -1.68
C MET A 335 -20.11 11.01 -1.54
N MET A 336 -19.57 11.77 -2.51
CA MET A 336 -18.17 12.21 -2.49
C MET A 336 -17.95 13.31 -1.47
N GLY A 337 -18.71 14.39 -1.49
CA GLY A 337 -18.51 15.52 -0.57
C GLY A 337 -18.73 15.16 0.89
N ALA A 338 -19.72 14.34 1.21
CA ALA A 338 -19.93 13.82 2.56
C ALA A 338 -18.72 13.03 3.08
N ALA A 339 -18.13 12.21 2.23
CA ALA A 339 -16.96 11.41 2.56
C ALA A 339 -15.67 12.26 2.62
N ILE A 340 -15.53 13.28 1.77
CA ILE A 340 -14.44 14.27 1.84
C ILE A 340 -14.53 15.06 3.15
N ALA A 341 -15.71 15.56 3.52
CA ALA A 341 -15.92 16.26 4.80
C ALA A 341 -15.54 15.38 6.01
N TYR A 342 -15.88 14.09 5.97
CA TYR A 342 -15.49 13.14 7.02
C TYR A 342 -13.96 12.99 7.14
N VAL A 343 -13.21 12.83 6.05
CA VAL A 343 -11.75 12.68 6.14
C VAL A 343 -11.05 13.96 6.55
N VAL A 344 -11.57 15.13 6.15
CA VAL A 344 -11.10 16.45 6.60
C VAL A 344 -11.30 16.62 8.11
N ALA A 345 -12.50 16.38 8.60
CA ALA A 345 -12.80 16.45 10.03
C ALA A 345 -12.00 15.42 10.85
N SER A 346 -11.75 14.23 10.30
CA SER A 346 -10.90 13.22 10.93
C SER A 346 -9.43 13.64 11.06
N ALA A 347 -8.97 14.56 10.21
CA ALA A 347 -7.67 15.22 10.28
C ALA A 347 -7.67 16.45 11.23
N GLN A 348 -8.73 16.63 12.01
CA GLN A 348 -8.92 17.72 12.99
C GLN A 348 -9.02 19.11 12.35
N VAL A 349 -9.50 19.21 11.11
CA VAL A 349 -9.76 20.49 10.44
C VAL A 349 -11.26 20.78 10.44
N PRO A 350 -11.71 21.98 10.86
CA PRO A 350 -13.09 22.41 10.75
C PRO A 350 -13.55 22.42 9.28
N VAL A 351 -14.75 21.89 9.03
CA VAL A 351 -15.31 21.78 7.67
C VAL A 351 -16.76 22.25 7.64
N VAL A 352 -17.08 23.14 6.72
CA VAL A 352 -18.44 23.49 6.34
C VAL A 352 -18.86 22.57 5.20
N LEU A 353 -19.89 21.76 5.41
CA LEU A 353 -20.47 20.89 4.38
C LEU A 353 -21.73 21.57 3.83
N ARG A 354 -21.60 22.20 2.65
CA ARG A 354 -22.67 22.99 2.04
C ARG A 354 -23.36 22.20 0.93
N ASP A 355 -24.71 22.28 0.90
CA ASP A 355 -25.53 21.77 -0.21
C ASP A 355 -26.65 22.77 -0.54
N VAL A 356 -27.45 22.49 -1.55
CA VAL A 356 -28.61 23.33 -1.97
C VAL A 356 -29.69 23.43 -0.88
N SER A 357 -29.77 22.45 0.02
CA SER A 357 -30.66 22.47 1.17
C SER A 357 -29.98 21.97 2.43
N ILE A 358 -30.43 22.46 3.58
CA ILE A 358 -29.89 22.04 4.87
C ILE A 358 -30.11 20.55 5.14
N GLU A 359 -31.25 20.01 4.69
CA GLU A 359 -31.58 18.58 4.83
C GLU A 359 -30.60 17.72 4.04
N SER A 360 -30.13 18.17 2.87
CA SER A 360 -29.09 17.46 2.09
C SER A 360 -27.74 17.52 2.79
N ALA A 361 -27.38 18.66 3.34
CA ALA A 361 -26.14 18.83 4.11
C ALA A 361 -26.12 17.97 5.40
N GLU A 362 -27.24 17.91 6.12
CA GLU A 362 -27.40 17.04 7.31
C GLU A 362 -27.31 15.55 6.94
N ARG A 363 -27.98 15.09 5.87
CA ARG A 363 -27.81 13.73 5.37
C ARG A 363 -26.36 13.40 5.01
N GLY A 364 -25.63 14.38 4.46
CA GLY A 364 -24.19 14.25 4.22
C GLY A 364 -23.39 14.05 5.52
N LYS A 365 -23.72 14.75 6.59
CA LYS A 365 -23.12 14.57 7.92
C LYS A 365 -23.44 13.19 8.51
N ASP A 366 -24.61 12.61 8.21
CA ASP A 366 -25.00 11.26 8.67
C ASP A 366 -24.07 10.16 8.14
N TYR A 367 -23.42 10.38 6.99
CA TYR A 367 -22.38 9.49 6.51
C TYR A 367 -21.23 9.36 7.53
N ALA A 368 -20.70 10.47 8.01
CA ALA A 368 -19.67 10.50 9.05
C ALA A 368 -20.16 9.84 10.34
N ARG A 369 -21.39 10.13 10.77
CA ARG A 369 -22.02 9.53 11.97
C ARG A 369 -22.08 8.01 11.86
N SER A 370 -22.45 7.47 10.69
CA SER A 370 -22.52 6.02 10.44
C SER A 370 -21.16 5.34 10.55
N ILE A 371 -20.10 5.92 9.95
CA ILE A 371 -18.74 5.37 10.00
C ILE A 371 -18.20 5.39 11.42
N LEU A 372 -18.33 6.52 12.11
CA LEU A 372 -17.85 6.70 13.47
C LEU A 372 -18.57 5.77 14.44
N GLY A 373 -19.90 5.63 14.32
CA GLY A 373 -20.68 4.69 15.13
C GLY A 373 -20.22 3.23 14.96
N LYS A 374 -19.91 2.81 13.72
CA LYS A 374 -19.32 1.49 13.46
C LYS A 374 -17.92 1.33 14.07
N ALA A 375 -17.12 2.40 14.11
CA ALA A 375 -15.79 2.38 14.71
C ALA A 375 -15.86 2.26 16.24
N VAL A 376 -16.78 2.98 16.88
CA VAL A 376 -17.06 2.90 18.34
C VAL A 376 -17.59 1.50 18.70
N ALA A 377 -18.56 0.98 17.95
CA ALA A 377 -19.10 -0.37 18.18
C ALA A 377 -18.05 -1.49 18.08
N LYS A 378 -16.98 -1.27 17.28
CA LYS A 378 -15.84 -2.19 17.15
C LYS A 378 -14.68 -1.90 18.12
N GLY A 379 -14.85 -0.96 19.07
CA GLY A 379 -13.80 -0.57 20.02
C GLY A 379 -12.57 0.12 19.38
N ARG A 380 -12.70 0.63 18.15
CA ARG A 380 -11.59 1.29 17.43
C ARG A 380 -11.45 2.78 17.77
N LYS A 381 -12.52 3.40 18.27
CA LYS A 381 -12.60 4.78 18.76
C LYS A 381 -13.46 4.83 20.02
N THR A 382 -13.23 5.84 20.88
CA THR A 382 -14.15 6.16 21.97
C THR A 382 -15.33 6.96 21.45
N GLN A 383 -16.44 7.02 22.20
CA GLN A 383 -17.57 7.87 21.85
C GLN A 383 -17.15 9.35 21.84
N ALA A 384 -16.34 9.79 22.81
CA ALA A 384 -15.83 11.15 22.88
C ALA A 384 -15.01 11.55 21.64
N ASP A 385 -14.14 10.64 21.13
CA ASP A 385 -13.39 10.90 19.89
C ASP A 385 -14.33 11.02 18.68
N ALA A 386 -15.38 10.20 18.63
CA ALA A 386 -16.37 10.25 17.56
C ALA A 386 -17.17 11.56 17.58
N ASP A 387 -17.61 12.00 18.76
CA ASP A 387 -18.36 13.23 18.94
C ASP A 387 -17.49 14.46 18.61
N ALA A 388 -16.20 14.44 18.97
CA ALA A 388 -15.25 15.50 18.64
C ALA A 388 -15.09 15.66 17.11
N VAL A 389 -14.97 14.56 16.36
CA VAL A 389 -14.91 14.61 14.89
C VAL A 389 -16.22 15.13 14.29
N LEU A 390 -17.38 14.68 14.78
CA LEU A 390 -18.68 15.13 14.29
C LEU A 390 -18.92 16.63 14.57
N ALA A 391 -18.39 17.17 15.67
CA ALA A 391 -18.49 18.58 16.00
C ALA A 391 -17.76 19.50 15.01
N LEU A 392 -16.73 18.99 14.33
CA LEU A 392 -15.98 19.72 13.30
C LEU A 392 -16.73 19.84 11.96
N ILE A 393 -17.81 19.08 11.73
CA ILE A 393 -18.60 19.14 10.50
C ILE A 393 -19.82 20.02 10.73
N THR A 394 -19.88 21.18 10.07
CA THR A 394 -21.00 22.11 10.10
C THR A 394 -21.82 22.00 8.82
N PRO A 395 -23.02 21.41 8.84
CA PRO A 395 -23.92 21.39 7.69
C PRO A 395 -24.45 22.80 7.41
N SER A 396 -24.55 23.19 6.14
CA SER A 396 -25.06 24.49 5.73
C SER A 396 -25.78 24.47 4.38
N SER A 397 -26.69 25.39 4.15
CA SER A 397 -27.24 25.77 2.85
C SER A 397 -26.92 27.24 2.47
N ASP A 398 -26.35 28.02 3.40
CA ASP A 398 -25.99 29.41 3.18
C ASP A 398 -24.56 29.53 2.61
N ALA A 399 -24.39 30.32 1.57
CA ALA A 399 -23.09 30.64 1.01
C ALA A 399 -22.23 31.50 1.96
N ALA A 400 -22.84 32.28 2.83
CA ALA A 400 -22.14 33.12 3.82
C ALA A 400 -21.36 32.31 4.86
N ASP A 401 -21.76 31.06 5.14
CA ASP A 401 -21.02 30.16 6.06
C ASP A 401 -19.63 29.78 5.53
N ALA A 402 -19.34 30.07 4.25
CA ALA A 402 -18.01 29.98 3.66
C ALA A 402 -17.02 31.02 4.24
N GLU A 403 -17.48 31.99 5.04
CA GLU A 403 -16.61 33.02 5.62
C GLU A 403 -15.44 32.41 6.40
N GLY A 404 -14.24 32.89 6.03
CA GLY A 404 -13.00 32.43 6.63
C GLY A 404 -12.50 31.07 6.17
N CYS A 405 -13.16 30.40 5.20
CA CYS A 405 -12.60 29.22 4.58
C CYS A 405 -11.43 29.59 3.67
N ASP A 406 -10.31 28.90 3.83
CA ASP A 406 -9.07 29.10 3.07
C ASP A 406 -8.77 27.96 2.06
N LEU A 407 -9.65 26.94 2.03
CA LEU A 407 -9.65 25.88 1.05
C LEU A 407 -11.09 25.45 0.73
N VAL A 408 -11.38 25.28 -0.55
CA VAL A 408 -12.68 24.80 -1.05
C VAL A 408 -12.47 23.50 -1.81
N VAL A 409 -13.30 22.49 -1.55
CA VAL A 409 -13.40 21.28 -2.38
C VAL A 409 -14.82 21.21 -2.96
N GLU A 410 -14.94 21.41 -4.27
CA GLU A 410 -16.20 21.27 -4.98
C GLU A 410 -16.42 19.79 -5.38
N ALA A 411 -17.57 19.24 -5.05
CA ALA A 411 -18.01 17.87 -5.32
C ALA A 411 -19.50 17.81 -5.74
N VAL A 412 -19.92 18.75 -6.59
CA VAL A 412 -21.27 18.81 -7.18
C VAL A 412 -21.37 17.95 -8.44
N PHE A 413 -22.48 18.05 -9.18
CA PHE A 413 -22.69 17.35 -10.44
C PHE A 413 -21.58 17.62 -11.45
N GLU A 414 -21.26 16.61 -12.27
CA GLU A 414 -20.21 16.65 -13.31
C GLU A 414 -20.70 17.44 -14.55
N ASP A 415 -20.91 18.73 -14.35
CA ASP A 415 -21.34 19.71 -15.35
C ASP A 415 -20.56 21.00 -15.15
N PRO A 416 -19.91 21.56 -16.21
CA PRO A 416 -19.08 22.75 -16.09
C PRO A 416 -19.83 23.96 -15.51
N ALA A 417 -21.05 24.24 -15.94
CA ALA A 417 -21.82 25.40 -15.49
C ALA A 417 -22.23 25.25 -14.02
N VAL A 418 -22.62 24.05 -13.60
CA VAL A 418 -22.96 23.77 -12.20
C VAL A 418 -21.74 23.95 -11.30
N LYS A 419 -20.56 23.45 -11.71
CA LYS A 419 -19.32 23.60 -10.96
C LYS A 419 -18.85 25.06 -10.86
N GLN A 420 -18.86 25.79 -11.97
CA GLN A 420 -18.49 27.22 -11.99
C GLN A 420 -19.44 28.04 -11.11
N GLY A 421 -20.76 27.83 -11.22
CA GLY A 421 -21.75 28.50 -10.39
C GLY A 421 -21.61 28.18 -8.90
N ALA A 422 -21.12 26.97 -8.55
CA ALA A 422 -20.85 26.62 -7.17
C ALA A 422 -19.69 27.42 -6.55
N PHE A 423 -18.63 27.68 -7.30
CA PHE A 423 -17.52 28.55 -6.89
C PHE A 423 -17.95 30.02 -6.83
N GLU A 424 -18.64 30.53 -7.86
CA GLU A 424 -19.12 31.91 -7.92
C GLU A 424 -19.98 32.27 -6.71
N ALA A 425 -20.85 31.37 -6.27
CA ALA A 425 -21.75 31.58 -5.14
C ALA A 425 -21.03 31.86 -3.82
N VAL A 426 -19.81 31.37 -3.62
CA VAL A 426 -19.06 31.44 -2.35
C VAL A 426 -17.85 32.38 -2.41
N ASP A 427 -17.37 32.75 -3.58
CA ASP A 427 -16.10 33.44 -3.80
C ASP A 427 -15.91 34.69 -2.91
N LYS A 428 -16.93 35.54 -2.77
CA LYS A 428 -16.88 36.76 -1.97
C LYS A 428 -16.76 36.55 -0.45
N TYR A 429 -17.00 35.34 0.03
CA TYR A 429 -16.94 34.99 1.45
C TYR A 429 -15.63 34.29 1.85
N LEU A 430 -14.89 33.79 0.87
CA LEU A 430 -13.64 33.10 1.11
C LEU A 430 -12.51 34.05 1.51
N THR A 431 -11.44 33.51 2.10
CA THR A 431 -10.21 34.30 2.27
C THR A 431 -9.64 34.72 0.93
N ALA A 432 -8.91 35.84 0.89
CA ALA A 432 -8.39 36.39 -0.36
C ALA A 432 -7.45 35.44 -1.12
N ASP A 433 -6.85 34.51 -0.42
CA ASP A 433 -5.90 33.51 -0.92
C ASP A 433 -6.43 32.07 -0.83
N ALA A 434 -7.74 31.86 -0.72
CA ALA A 434 -8.33 30.54 -0.63
C ALA A 434 -7.95 29.66 -1.85
N LEU A 435 -7.55 28.40 -1.60
CA LEU A 435 -7.32 27.39 -2.62
C LEU A 435 -8.66 26.83 -3.13
N LEU A 436 -8.87 26.79 -4.42
CA LEU A 436 -10.08 26.29 -5.06
C LEU A 436 -9.81 24.94 -5.71
N CYS A 437 -10.39 23.86 -5.15
CA CYS A 437 -10.21 22.49 -5.63
C CYS A 437 -11.49 21.96 -6.26
N SER A 438 -11.43 21.41 -7.47
CA SER A 438 -12.55 20.65 -8.05
C SER A 438 -12.29 19.15 -7.96
N ASN A 439 -13.31 18.40 -7.51
CA ASN A 439 -13.27 16.93 -7.48
C ASN A 439 -13.83 16.29 -8.76
N THR A 440 -13.67 16.97 -9.90
CA THR A 440 -14.04 16.39 -11.19
C THR A 440 -13.22 15.12 -11.49
N SER A 441 -13.83 14.18 -12.22
CA SER A 441 -13.17 12.94 -12.67
C SER A 441 -12.69 13.00 -14.10
N THR A 442 -13.25 13.94 -14.91
CA THR A 442 -13.06 13.93 -16.37
C THR A 442 -12.90 15.29 -16.99
N LEU A 443 -13.50 16.34 -16.39
CA LEU A 443 -13.53 17.68 -16.99
C LEU A 443 -12.16 18.36 -16.83
N PRO A 444 -11.58 18.92 -17.92
CA PRO A 444 -10.30 19.61 -17.84
C PRO A 444 -10.31 20.77 -16.83
N ILE A 445 -9.30 20.82 -16.00
CA ILE A 445 -9.14 21.84 -14.97
C ILE A 445 -8.94 23.22 -15.61
N THR A 446 -8.22 23.29 -16.72
CA THR A 446 -8.01 24.51 -17.49
C THR A 446 -9.35 25.13 -17.98
N GLU A 447 -10.25 24.30 -18.49
CA GLU A 447 -11.59 24.76 -18.94
C GLU A 447 -12.45 25.22 -17.75
N LEU A 448 -12.46 24.43 -16.66
CA LEU A 448 -13.22 24.79 -15.44
C LEU A 448 -12.70 26.09 -14.83
N SER A 449 -11.41 26.37 -14.92
CA SER A 449 -10.78 27.57 -14.35
C SER A 449 -11.29 28.87 -14.98
N THR A 450 -11.82 28.84 -16.22
CA THR A 450 -12.34 30.03 -16.91
C THR A 450 -13.55 30.66 -16.20
N GLY A 451 -14.26 29.89 -15.39
CA GLY A 451 -15.42 30.33 -14.61
C GLY A 451 -15.12 30.74 -13.15
N VAL A 452 -13.84 30.86 -12.76
CA VAL A 452 -13.45 31.32 -11.42
C VAL A 452 -12.63 32.60 -11.48
N SER A 453 -12.74 33.42 -10.45
CA SER A 453 -12.07 34.74 -10.38
C SER A 453 -10.55 34.62 -10.22
N ARG A 454 -10.05 33.50 -9.67
CA ARG A 454 -8.66 33.27 -9.29
C ARG A 454 -8.12 32.00 -9.91
N THR A 455 -7.84 32.06 -11.21
CA THR A 455 -7.39 30.89 -12.00
C THR A 455 -6.07 30.30 -11.49
N ALA A 456 -5.18 31.13 -10.92
CA ALA A 456 -3.89 30.70 -10.37
C ALA A 456 -4.03 29.86 -9.07
N ASP A 457 -5.12 30.05 -8.33
CA ASP A 457 -5.45 29.29 -7.10
C ASP A 457 -6.40 28.13 -7.38
N PHE A 458 -6.68 27.80 -8.65
CA PHE A 458 -7.57 26.71 -9.04
C PHE A 458 -6.81 25.47 -9.43
N ILE A 459 -7.24 24.29 -8.89
CA ILE A 459 -6.57 23.01 -9.10
C ILE A 459 -7.57 21.84 -8.99
N GLY A 460 -7.27 20.72 -9.66
CA GLY A 460 -8.04 19.50 -9.50
C GLY A 460 -7.56 18.68 -8.29
N THR A 461 -8.52 18.11 -7.55
CA THR A 461 -8.24 17.12 -6.49
C THR A 461 -9.21 15.95 -6.66
N HIS A 462 -8.86 15.02 -7.51
CA HIS A 462 -9.69 13.87 -7.85
C HIS A 462 -9.58 12.80 -6.76
N PHE A 463 -10.63 12.68 -5.95
CA PHE A 463 -10.77 11.65 -4.92
C PHE A 463 -11.44 10.40 -5.48
N PHE A 464 -11.11 9.24 -4.90
CA PHE A 464 -11.65 7.95 -5.32
C PHE A 464 -12.67 7.43 -4.30
N SER A 465 -13.74 6.81 -4.81
CA SER A 465 -14.80 6.21 -3.96
C SER A 465 -14.45 4.76 -3.56
N PRO A 466 -14.69 4.37 -2.30
CA PRO A 466 -15.10 5.17 -1.13
C PRO A 466 -13.94 6.00 -0.54
N VAL A 467 -14.15 7.31 -0.35
CA VAL A 467 -13.08 8.25 0.04
C VAL A 467 -12.40 7.84 1.36
N ASP A 468 -13.15 7.29 2.32
CA ASP A 468 -12.63 6.85 3.63
C ASP A 468 -11.67 5.63 3.52
N LYS A 469 -11.70 4.90 2.41
CA LYS A 469 -10.89 3.69 2.19
C LYS A 469 -9.80 3.87 1.13
N MET A 470 -10.07 4.66 0.11
CA MET A 470 -9.13 4.87 -0.98
C MET A 470 -7.97 5.75 -0.54
N PRO A 471 -6.72 5.28 -0.66
CA PRO A 471 -5.58 6.00 -0.11
C PRO A 471 -5.06 7.13 -1.02
N LEU A 472 -5.46 7.16 -2.28
CA LEU A 472 -4.92 8.07 -3.31
C LEU A 472 -5.81 9.30 -3.49
N VAL A 473 -5.17 10.43 -3.82
CA VAL A 473 -5.78 11.61 -4.47
C VAL A 473 -4.91 12.01 -5.66
N GLU A 474 -5.51 12.15 -6.83
CA GLU A 474 -4.87 12.64 -8.04
C GLU A 474 -5.00 14.16 -8.07
N ILE A 475 -3.87 14.86 -7.96
CA ILE A 475 -3.79 16.32 -8.04
C ILE A 475 -3.57 16.71 -9.50
N VAL A 476 -4.51 17.43 -10.08
CA VAL A 476 -4.51 17.79 -11.50
C VAL A 476 -4.13 19.24 -11.68
N VAL A 477 -3.02 19.48 -12.38
CA VAL A 477 -2.46 20.83 -12.59
C VAL A 477 -2.92 21.38 -13.93
N GLY A 478 -3.83 22.39 -13.89
CA GLY A 478 -4.27 23.11 -15.07
C GLY A 478 -3.21 24.09 -15.60
N GLU A 479 -3.43 24.64 -16.80
CA GLU A 479 -2.49 25.54 -17.47
C GLU A 479 -2.19 26.81 -16.64
N HIS A 480 -3.17 27.30 -15.89
CA HIS A 480 -3.07 28.52 -15.10
C HIS A 480 -2.77 28.29 -13.63
N THR A 481 -2.73 27.03 -13.18
CA THR A 481 -2.48 26.66 -11.78
C THR A 481 -1.07 27.05 -11.36
N SER A 482 -0.95 27.81 -10.27
CA SER A 482 0.35 28.23 -9.72
C SER A 482 1.07 27.09 -8.97
N GLU A 483 2.39 27.22 -8.82
CA GLU A 483 3.18 26.32 -7.96
C GLU A 483 2.72 26.37 -6.49
N SER A 484 2.31 27.54 -6.02
CA SER A 484 1.74 27.70 -4.68
C SER A 484 0.44 26.91 -4.48
N ALA A 485 -0.45 26.94 -5.48
CA ALA A 485 -1.68 26.15 -5.47
C ALA A 485 -1.37 24.64 -5.43
N LEU A 486 -0.43 24.18 -6.26
CA LEU A 486 0.02 22.79 -6.25
C LEU A 486 0.62 22.38 -4.90
N ALA A 487 1.51 23.19 -4.32
CA ALA A 487 2.12 22.90 -3.04
C ALA A 487 1.08 22.78 -1.91
N ARG A 488 0.10 23.69 -1.86
CA ARG A 488 -1.00 23.70 -0.89
C ARG A 488 -1.94 22.52 -1.07
N ALA A 489 -2.28 22.13 -2.30
CA ALA A 489 -3.08 20.93 -2.57
C ALA A 489 -2.35 19.67 -2.13
N PHE A 490 -1.04 19.60 -2.38
CA PHE A 490 -0.20 18.49 -1.93
C PHE A 490 -0.17 18.38 -0.40
N ASP A 491 0.05 19.51 0.30
CA ASP A 491 0.05 19.56 1.77
C ASP A 491 -1.30 19.17 2.35
N PHE A 492 -2.41 19.64 1.76
CA PHE A 492 -3.77 19.27 2.14
C PHE A 492 -4.01 17.75 2.02
N VAL A 493 -3.66 17.16 0.88
CA VAL A 493 -3.83 15.72 0.65
C VAL A 493 -3.02 14.90 1.65
N ARG A 494 -1.80 15.34 1.98
CA ARG A 494 -0.98 14.71 3.02
C ARG A 494 -1.58 14.86 4.42
N LEU A 495 -2.11 16.03 4.76
CA LEU A 495 -2.76 16.31 6.05
C LEU A 495 -3.91 15.34 6.32
N ILE A 496 -4.75 15.08 5.33
CA ILE A 496 -5.89 14.17 5.45
C ILE A 496 -5.49 12.67 5.35
N GLY A 497 -4.19 12.38 5.40
CA GLY A 497 -3.65 11.02 5.47
C GLY A 497 -3.72 10.25 4.15
N LYS A 498 -3.77 10.97 3.01
CA LYS A 498 -3.79 10.35 1.67
C LYS A 498 -2.46 10.53 0.95
N THR A 499 -2.26 9.72 -0.06
CA THR A 499 -1.10 9.76 -0.95
C THR A 499 -1.43 10.62 -2.17
N PRO A 500 -0.76 11.77 -2.38
CA PRO A 500 -0.92 12.56 -3.58
C PRO A 500 -0.10 11.99 -4.73
N ILE A 501 -0.67 11.98 -5.94
CA ILE A 501 0.10 11.96 -7.19
C ILE A 501 -0.19 13.26 -7.94
N VAL A 502 0.77 13.72 -8.74
CA VAL A 502 0.63 14.97 -9.50
C VAL A 502 0.60 14.67 -10.98
N VAL A 503 -0.47 15.11 -11.64
CA VAL A 503 -0.69 14.90 -13.07
C VAL A 503 -0.97 16.22 -13.80
N GLY A 504 -0.70 16.23 -15.10
CA GLY A 504 -1.09 17.31 -16.01
C GLY A 504 -2.58 17.22 -16.37
N ASP A 505 -3.11 18.33 -16.85
CA ASP A 505 -4.49 18.44 -17.26
C ASP A 505 -4.76 17.73 -18.60
N SER A 506 -5.79 16.91 -18.63
CA SER A 506 -6.31 16.26 -19.84
C SER A 506 -7.71 15.69 -19.56
N HIS A 507 -8.46 15.33 -20.60
CA HIS A 507 -9.73 14.63 -20.43
C HIS A 507 -9.52 13.25 -19.76
N GLY A 508 -10.09 13.07 -18.57
CA GLY A 508 -9.97 11.84 -17.77
C GLY A 508 -8.63 11.65 -17.07
N PHE A 509 -7.77 12.66 -17.13
CA PHE A 509 -6.46 12.71 -16.46
C PHE A 509 -5.64 11.44 -16.71
N PHE A 510 -4.92 10.95 -15.71
CA PHE A 510 -4.21 9.66 -15.78
C PHE A 510 -5.11 8.49 -15.40
N THR A 511 -5.73 8.56 -14.22
CA THR A 511 -6.35 7.37 -13.61
C THR A 511 -7.62 6.94 -14.34
N THR A 512 -8.52 7.86 -14.67
CA THR A 512 -9.77 7.53 -15.39
C THR A 512 -9.47 7.05 -16.81
N ARG A 513 -8.48 7.64 -17.48
CA ARG A 513 -8.05 7.25 -18.82
C ARG A 513 -7.51 5.80 -18.82
N VAL A 514 -6.61 5.48 -17.89
CA VAL A 514 -5.92 4.18 -17.87
C VAL A 514 -6.80 3.05 -17.36
N ILE A 515 -7.69 3.30 -16.37
CA ILE A 515 -8.65 2.26 -15.94
C ILE A 515 -9.65 1.91 -17.04
N GLY A 516 -9.97 2.88 -17.91
CA GLY A 516 -10.80 2.63 -19.09
C GLY A 516 -10.23 1.53 -19.97
N ARG A 517 -8.90 1.45 -20.16
CA ARG A 517 -8.26 0.39 -20.95
C ARG A 517 -8.45 -1.00 -20.38
N PHE A 518 -8.37 -1.14 -19.06
CA PHE A 518 -8.67 -2.40 -18.38
C PHE A 518 -10.10 -2.88 -18.67
N MET A 519 -11.07 -1.99 -18.51
CA MET A 519 -12.48 -2.30 -18.72
C MET A 519 -12.76 -2.58 -20.20
N ASP A 520 -12.22 -1.78 -21.10
CA ASP A 520 -12.39 -1.95 -22.55
C ASP A 520 -11.86 -3.30 -23.02
N GLU A 521 -10.66 -3.72 -22.59
CA GLU A 521 -10.12 -5.01 -23.01
C GLU A 521 -10.90 -6.19 -22.42
N ALA A 522 -11.30 -6.11 -21.14
CA ALA A 522 -12.09 -7.17 -20.52
C ALA A 522 -13.47 -7.32 -21.17
N ILE A 523 -14.17 -6.21 -21.48
CA ILE A 523 -15.47 -6.24 -22.13
C ILE A 523 -15.31 -6.68 -23.60
N SER A 524 -14.22 -6.28 -24.28
CA SER A 524 -13.91 -6.76 -25.64
C SER A 524 -13.75 -8.28 -25.69
N LEU A 525 -13.12 -8.90 -24.67
CA LEU A 525 -13.02 -10.36 -24.58
C LEU A 525 -14.39 -11.04 -24.54
N VAL A 526 -15.38 -10.46 -23.83
CA VAL A 526 -16.78 -10.95 -23.85
C VAL A 526 -17.37 -10.79 -25.25
N ALA A 527 -17.20 -9.63 -25.88
CA ALA A 527 -17.70 -9.38 -27.25
C ALA A 527 -17.06 -10.32 -28.28
N GLU A 528 -15.82 -10.73 -28.06
CA GLU A 528 -15.05 -11.65 -28.92
C GLU A 528 -15.34 -13.13 -28.62
N GLY A 529 -16.25 -13.45 -27.70
CA GLY A 529 -16.77 -14.82 -27.46
C GLY A 529 -16.28 -15.49 -26.18
N VAL A 530 -15.42 -14.86 -25.39
CA VAL A 530 -14.94 -15.46 -24.15
C VAL A 530 -16.10 -15.52 -23.13
N HIS A 531 -16.19 -16.64 -22.41
CA HIS A 531 -17.19 -16.78 -21.35
C HIS A 531 -17.00 -15.71 -20.27
N PRO A 532 -18.04 -14.96 -19.86
CA PRO A 532 -17.89 -13.82 -18.92
C PRO A 532 -17.21 -14.18 -17.59
N ALA A 533 -17.50 -15.38 -17.04
CA ALA A 533 -16.83 -15.84 -15.83
C ALA A 533 -15.31 -16.09 -16.02
N THR A 534 -14.89 -16.47 -17.22
CA THR A 534 -13.47 -16.62 -17.55
C THR A 534 -12.77 -15.27 -17.60
N VAL A 535 -13.42 -14.24 -18.15
CA VAL A 535 -12.90 -12.86 -18.16
C VAL A 535 -12.73 -12.33 -16.73
N GLU A 536 -13.72 -12.54 -15.86
CA GLU A 536 -13.62 -12.17 -14.44
C GLU A 536 -12.45 -12.89 -13.74
N GLN A 537 -12.27 -14.19 -14.03
CA GLN A 537 -11.15 -14.95 -13.47
C GLN A 537 -9.80 -14.50 -14.03
N ALA A 538 -9.70 -14.16 -15.32
CA ALA A 538 -8.47 -13.62 -15.90
C ALA A 538 -8.05 -12.31 -15.23
N ALA A 539 -8.98 -11.39 -14.97
CA ALA A 539 -8.71 -10.16 -14.23
C ALA A 539 -8.19 -10.45 -12.80
N LEU A 540 -8.87 -11.35 -12.06
CA LEU A 540 -8.44 -11.70 -10.69
C LEU A 540 -7.09 -12.40 -10.66
N GLN A 541 -6.81 -13.31 -11.61
CA GLN A 541 -5.54 -14.02 -11.68
C GLN A 541 -4.41 -13.14 -12.22
N ALA A 542 -4.70 -12.12 -13.02
CA ALA A 542 -3.74 -11.06 -13.33
C ALA A 542 -3.37 -10.24 -12.09
N GLY A 543 -4.20 -10.27 -11.04
CA GLY A 543 -3.94 -9.61 -9.75
C GLY A 543 -4.79 -8.37 -9.47
N TYR A 544 -5.78 -8.07 -10.30
CA TYR A 544 -6.72 -6.98 -10.02
C TYR A 544 -7.58 -7.26 -8.77
N PRO A 545 -7.92 -6.24 -7.99
CA PRO A 545 -8.68 -6.41 -6.74
C PRO A 545 -10.12 -6.87 -6.97
N SER A 546 -10.68 -6.62 -8.16
CA SER A 546 -12.00 -7.07 -8.57
C SER A 546 -12.01 -7.44 -10.05
N GLY A 547 -13.03 -8.22 -10.46
CA GLY A 547 -13.26 -8.46 -11.88
C GLY A 547 -13.74 -7.19 -12.61
N ALA A 548 -13.45 -7.10 -13.90
CA ALA A 548 -13.70 -5.90 -14.69
C ALA A 548 -15.20 -5.65 -14.95
N LEU A 549 -15.98 -6.71 -15.16
CA LEU A 549 -17.42 -6.59 -15.39
C LEU A 549 -18.15 -6.12 -14.12
N ALA A 550 -17.72 -6.64 -12.96
CA ALA A 550 -18.22 -6.16 -11.68
C ALA A 550 -17.86 -4.69 -11.42
N LEU A 551 -16.67 -4.26 -11.80
CA LEU A 551 -16.21 -2.87 -11.67
C LEU A 551 -17.02 -1.93 -12.59
N MET A 552 -17.28 -2.35 -13.84
CA MET A 552 -18.11 -1.58 -14.77
C MET A 552 -19.52 -1.35 -14.22
N ASP A 553 -20.13 -2.35 -13.59
CA ASP A 553 -21.46 -2.20 -12.96
C ASP A 553 -21.44 -1.19 -11.80
N GLU A 554 -20.36 -1.14 -11.02
CA GLU A 554 -20.18 -0.16 -9.92
C GLU A 554 -20.06 1.28 -10.46
N ILE A 555 -19.35 1.48 -11.56
CA ILE A 555 -19.18 2.79 -12.22
C ILE A 555 -20.47 3.21 -12.93
N SER A 556 -21.24 2.30 -13.45
CA SER A 556 -22.39 2.44 -14.35
C SER A 556 -22.01 2.47 -15.84
N LEU A 557 -22.67 1.63 -16.62
CA LEU A 557 -22.49 1.53 -18.08
C LEU A 557 -22.86 2.85 -18.77
N THR A 558 -23.91 3.52 -18.28
CA THR A 558 -24.36 4.83 -18.82
C THR A 558 -23.32 5.91 -18.60
N LEU A 559 -22.69 5.96 -17.40
CA LEU A 559 -21.62 6.92 -17.10
C LEU A 559 -20.38 6.63 -17.96
N SER A 560 -19.99 5.36 -18.07
CA SER A 560 -18.85 4.95 -18.91
C SER A 560 -19.05 5.34 -20.37
N ARG A 561 -20.29 5.19 -20.92
CA ARG A 561 -20.65 5.64 -22.27
C ARG A 561 -20.47 7.15 -22.42
N HIS A 562 -20.97 7.94 -21.48
CA HIS A 562 -20.84 9.40 -21.51
C HIS A 562 -19.35 9.85 -21.46
N ILE A 563 -18.54 9.24 -20.58
CA ILE A 563 -17.09 9.51 -20.51
C ILE A 563 -16.41 9.19 -21.85
N ARG A 564 -16.71 8.04 -22.45
CA ARG A 564 -16.19 7.62 -23.75
C ARG A 564 -16.53 8.62 -24.86
N GLU A 565 -17.78 9.10 -24.91
CA GLU A 565 -18.24 10.08 -25.90
C GLU A 565 -17.48 11.40 -25.75
N GLY A 566 -17.33 11.91 -24.53
CA GLY A 566 -16.54 13.11 -24.25
C GLY A 566 -15.06 12.96 -24.65
N MET A 567 -14.43 11.82 -24.32
CA MET A 567 -13.06 11.55 -24.75
C MET A 567 -12.91 11.45 -26.28
N ALA A 568 -13.89 10.87 -26.97
CA ALA A 568 -13.88 10.77 -28.43
C ALA A 568 -14.05 12.13 -29.11
N GLU A 569 -14.86 13.02 -28.51
CA GLU A 569 -15.01 14.40 -28.98
C GLU A 569 -13.73 15.19 -28.79
N ALA A 570 -13.13 15.11 -27.63
CA ALA A 570 -11.84 15.73 -27.33
C ALA A 570 -10.75 15.26 -28.29
N ALA A 571 -10.62 13.96 -28.52
CA ALA A 571 -9.65 13.42 -29.48
C ALA A 571 -9.85 13.94 -30.88
N ARG A 572 -11.11 14.09 -31.33
CA ARG A 572 -11.43 14.69 -32.65
C ARG A 572 -11.07 16.16 -32.70
N ALA A 573 -11.35 16.93 -31.66
CA ALA A 573 -11.01 18.34 -31.56
C ALA A 573 -9.49 18.56 -31.65
N ASP A 574 -8.71 17.69 -31.01
CA ASP A 574 -7.24 17.71 -31.01
C ASP A 574 -6.62 17.11 -32.29
N GLY A 575 -7.43 16.59 -33.23
CA GLY A 575 -6.92 15.90 -34.42
C GLY A 575 -6.21 14.56 -34.12
N ARG A 576 -6.45 13.97 -32.94
CA ARG A 576 -5.87 12.71 -32.55
C ARG A 576 -6.71 11.51 -33.03
N PRO A 577 -6.12 10.38 -33.41
CA PRO A 577 -6.88 9.21 -33.81
C PRO A 577 -7.65 8.64 -32.60
N TRP A 578 -8.92 8.29 -32.84
CA TRP A 578 -9.75 7.57 -31.88
C TRP A 578 -9.90 6.12 -32.29
N ILE A 579 -9.42 5.20 -31.45
CA ILE A 579 -9.50 3.77 -31.69
C ILE A 579 -10.80 3.24 -31.07
N VAL A 580 -11.69 2.72 -31.91
CA VAL A 580 -12.96 2.12 -31.46
C VAL A 580 -12.68 0.74 -30.89
N SER A 581 -13.16 0.50 -29.66
CA SER A 581 -13.08 -0.79 -28.99
C SER A 581 -14.32 -1.66 -29.29
N ASN A 582 -14.14 -2.97 -29.35
CA ASN A 582 -15.25 -3.94 -29.46
C ASN A 582 -16.20 -3.88 -28.24
N SER A 583 -15.71 -3.36 -27.11
CA SER A 583 -16.48 -3.14 -25.88
C SER A 583 -17.67 -2.22 -26.09
N TYR A 584 -17.55 -1.20 -26.97
CA TYR A 584 -18.54 -0.12 -27.13
C TYR A 584 -19.90 -0.64 -27.56
N ALA A 585 -19.94 -1.45 -28.63
CA ALA A 585 -21.19 -2.01 -29.12
C ALA A 585 -21.87 -2.91 -28.09
N LEU A 586 -21.11 -3.65 -27.28
CA LEU A 586 -21.66 -4.49 -26.22
C LEU A 586 -22.28 -3.65 -25.11
N VAL A 587 -21.57 -2.61 -24.64
CA VAL A 587 -22.08 -1.68 -23.62
C VAL A 587 -23.33 -0.96 -24.10
N ASP A 588 -23.33 -0.46 -25.34
CA ASP A 588 -24.50 0.23 -25.92
C ASP A 588 -25.71 -0.69 -25.98
N ARG A 589 -25.56 -1.94 -26.41
CA ARG A 589 -26.63 -2.94 -26.42
C ARG A 589 -27.15 -3.29 -25.02
N LEU A 590 -26.23 -3.40 -24.02
CA LEU A 590 -26.68 -3.64 -22.64
C LEU A 590 -27.58 -2.53 -22.12
N VAL A 591 -27.23 -1.27 -22.43
CA VAL A 591 -28.02 -0.11 -22.00
C VAL A 591 -29.30 0.04 -22.80
N ASP A 592 -29.22 0.01 -24.14
CA ASP A 592 -30.32 0.44 -25.03
C ASP A 592 -31.30 -0.71 -25.36
N GLU A 593 -30.79 -1.96 -25.54
CA GLU A 593 -31.64 -3.10 -25.90
C GLU A 593 -32.09 -3.92 -24.67
N PHE A 594 -31.18 -4.09 -23.69
CA PHE A 594 -31.45 -4.97 -22.53
C PHE A 594 -31.80 -4.20 -21.25
N ASP A 595 -31.80 -2.85 -21.27
CA ASP A 595 -32.08 -1.98 -20.11
C ASP A 595 -31.27 -2.34 -18.87
N ARG A 596 -29.92 -2.47 -19.06
CA ARG A 596 -28.97 -2.90 -18.02
C ARG A 596 -27.89 -1.85 -17.75
N PRO A 597 -28.24 -0.70 -17.12
CA PRO A 597 -27.31 0.42 -16.96
C PRO A 597 -26.29 0.24 -15.82
N GLY A 598 -26.39 -0.79 -14.99
CA GLY A 598 -25.44 -1.10 -13.93
C GLY A 598 -26.07 -1.35 -12.56
N ARG A 599 -25.24 -1.48 -11.53
CA ARG A 599 -25.62 -1.87 -10.17
C ARG A 599 -26.70 -0.99 -9.54
N LYS A 600 -26.64 0.33 -9.75
CA LYS A 600 -27.62 1.27 -9.18
C LYS A 600 -29.05 0.99 -9.62
N ALA A 601 -29.23 0.42 -10.82
CA ALA A 601 -30.52 -0.01 -11.35
C ALA A 601 -30.84 -1.47 -11.01
N GLY A 602 -30.00 -2.15 -10.23
CA GLY A 602 -30.18 -3.56 -9.89
C GLY A 602 -29.79 -4.54 -11.00
N ARG A 603 -29.27 -4.07 -12.13
CA ARG A 603 -28.95 -4.89 -13.31
C ARG A 603 -27.87 -4.26 -14.20
N GLY A 604 -26.85 -5.02 -14.51
CA GLY A 604 -25.75 -4.65 -15.39
C GLY A 604 -25.18 -5.91 -16.04
N PHE A 605 -23.89 -6.11 -16.02
CA PHE A 605 -23.26 -7.41 -16.31
C PHE A 605 -23.68 -8.48 -15.30
N TYR A 606 -24.04 -8.04 -14.08
CA TYR A 606 -24.56 -8.88 -13.03
C TYR A 606 -26.04 -8.61 -12.78
N GLU A 607 -26.71 -9.60 -12.19
CA GLU A 607 -27.96 -9.44 -11.47
C GLU A 607 -27.66 -9.05 -10.02
N TYR A 608 -28.53 -8.22 -9.44
CA TYR A 608 -28.42 -7.79 -8.04
C TYR A 608 -29.75 -8.06 -7.32
N SER A 609 -29.67 -8.54 -6.08
CA SER A 609 -30.79 -8.62 -5.17
C SER A 609 -31.21 -7.23 -4.66
N GLU A 610 -32.39 -7.14 -4.03
CA GLU A 610 -32.93 -5.87 -3.51
C GLU A 610 -31.99 -5.17 -2.51
N ASP A 611 -31.16 -5.93 -1.78
CA ASP A 611 -30.14 -5.40 -0.87
C ASP A 611 -28.85 -4.96 -1.58
N GLY A 612 -28.80 -5.04 -2.92
CA GLY A 612 -27.64 -4.68 -3.75
C GLY A 612 -26.52 -5.73 -3.76
N THR A 613 -26.76 -6.94 -3.25
CA THR A 613 -25.80 -8.04 -3.32
C THR A 613 -25.80 -8.66 -4.73
N LYS A 614 -24.60 -9.00 -5.25
CA LYS A 614 -24.47 -9.68 -6.56
C LYS A 614 -25.09 -11.08 -6.50
N ALA A 615 -26.07 -11.33 -7.34
CA ALA A 615 -26.75 -12.64 -7.47
C ALA A 615 -26.05 -13.56 -8.47
N GLY A 616 -25.35 -13.01 -9.47
CA GLY A 616 -24.63 -13.77 -10.49
C GLY A 616 -24.46 -12.94 -11.77
N LEU A 617 -23.64 -13.44 -12.70
CA LEU A 617 -23.55 -12.87 -14.05
C LEU A 617 -24.88 -13.05 -14.79
N TRP A 618 -25.31 -12.03 -15.52
CA TRP A 618 -26.51 -12.11 -16.33
C TRP A 618 -26.41 -13.24 -17.38
N PRO A 619 -27.34 -14.21 -17.38
CA PRO A 619 -27.27 -15.35 -18.32
C PRO A 619 -27.27 -14.96 -19.79
N GLY A 620 -27.91 -13.83 -20.16
CA GLY A 620 -27.90 -13.31 -21.52
C GLY A 620 -26.53 -13.00 -22.07
N LEU A 621 -25.50 -12.76 -21.24
CA LEU A 621 -24.14 -12.61 -21.72
C LEU A 621 -23.61 -13.88 -22.38
N VAL A 622 -23.94 -15.05 -21.79
CA VAL A 622 -23.56 -16.35 -22.37
C VAL A 622 -24.38 -16.63 -23.61
N GLU A 623 -25.70 -16.40 -23.57
CA GLU A 623 -26.62 -16.65 -24.67
C GLU A 623 -26.27 -15.84 -25.93
N HIS A 624 -25.94 -14.55 -25.77
CA HIS A 624 -25.74 -13.64 -26.91
C HIS A 624 -24.28 -13.55 -27.39
N TYR A 625 -23.29 -13.80 -26.51
CA TYR A 625 -21.88 -13.50 -26.82
C TYR A 625 -20.94 -14.70 -26.74
N HIS A 626 -21.21 -15.71 -25.87
CA HIS A 626 -20.25 -16.79 -25.70
C HIS A 626 -20.11 -17.68 -26.94
N ARG A 627 -18.85 -17.92 -27.33
CA ARG A 627 -18.43 -18.82 -28.42
C ARG A 627 -17.37 -19.78 -27.87
N PRO A 628 -17.68 -21.08 -27.73
CA PRO A 628 -16.74 -22.07 -27.17
C PRO A 628 -15.43 -22.17 -27.94
N ASP A 629 -15.43 -21.83 -29.23
CA ASP A 629 -14.32 -21.92 -30.19
C ASP A 629 -13.60 -20.58 -30.44
N HIS A 630 -13.69 -19.60 -29.49
CA HIS A 630 -13.10 -18.26 -29.64
C HIS A 630 -11.57 -18.26 -29.85
N GLY A 631 -10.88 -19.32 -29.44
CA GLY A 631 -9.42 -19.52 -29.68
C GLY A 631 -8.49 -18.57 -28.93
N ILE A 632 -8.99 -17.72 -28.02
CA ILE A 632 -8.17 -16.76 -27.26
C ILE A 632 -7.53 -17.46 -26.06
N PRO A 633 -6.19 -17.53 -25.95
CA PRO A 633 -5.50 -18.12 -24.81
C PRO A 633 -5.77 -17.33 -23.52
N PHE A 634 -5.81 -18.02 -22.38
CA PHE A 634 -6.05 -17.40 -21.08
C PHE A 634 -4.95 -16.39 -20.69
N GLU A 635 -3.71 -16.66 -21.07
CA GLU A 635 -2.57 -15.76 -20.89
C GLU A 635 -2.77 -14.45 -21.67
N ASP A 636 -3.24 -14.53 -22.93
CA ASP A 636 -3.55 -13.33 -23.71
C ASP A 636 -4.65 -12.48 -23.05
N MET A 637 -5.62 -13.12 -22.40
CA MET A 637 -6.68 -12.38 -21.68
C MET A 637 -6.10 -11.52 -20.55
N MET A 638 -5.15 -12.06 -19.78
CA MET A 638 -4.47 -11.32 -18.71
C MET A 638 -3.57 -10.22 -19.28
N ASP A 639 -2.73 -10.56 -20.26
CA ASP A 639 -1.75 -9.63 -20.84
C ASP A 639 -2.42 -8.48 -21.57
N ARG A 640 -3.56 -8.70 -22.25
CA ARG A 640 -4.33 -7.63 -22.89
C ARG A 640 -4.71 -6.55 -21.89
N MET A 641 -5.22 -6.94 -20.71
CA MET A 641 -5.61 -6.00 -19.66
C MET A 641 -4.40 -5.23 -19.09
N LEU A 642 -3.30 -5.94 -18.81
CA LEU A 642 -2.09 -5.34 -18.22
C LEU A 642 -1.36 -4.45 -19.22
N ILE A 643 -1.12 -4.94 -20.44
CA ILE A 643 -0.32 -4.26 -21.45
C ILE A 643 -1.05 -3.04 -22.00
N ALA A 644 -2.37 -3.09 -22.20
CA ALA A 644 -3.12 -1.93 -22.66
C ALA A 644 -3.02 -0.75 -21.68
N GLN A 645 -3.09 -1.00 -20.38
CA GLN A 645 -2.92 0.04 -19.35
C GLN A 645 -1.49 0.60 -19.33
N SER A 646 -0.48 -0.27 -19.47
CA SER A 646 0.92 0.17 -19.49
C SER A 646 1.24 1.00 -20.73
N LEU A 647 0.75 0.61 -21.90
CA LEU A 647 0.94 1.38 -23.14
C LEU A 647 0.29 2.77 -23.07
N ASP A 648 -0.92 2.87 -22.52
CA ASP A 648 -1.59 4.15 -22.35
C ASP A 648 -0.92 5.03 -21.27
N SER A 649 -0.33 4.41 -20.24
CA SER A 649 0.47 5.13 -19.25
C SER A 649 1.76 5.71 -19.84
N ILE A 650 2.40 5.00 -20.78
CA ILE A 650 3.54 5.52 -21.54
C ILE A 650 3.09 6.70 -22.42
N ALA A 651 1.92 6.60 -23.06
CA ALA A 651 1.37 7.72 -23.80
C ALA A 651 1.08 8.94 -22.89
N CYS A 652 0.59 8.71 -21.67
CA CYS A 652 0.43 9.77 -20.67
C CYS A 652 1.76 10.45 -20.29
N LEU A 653 2.87 9.71 -20.22
CA LEU A 653 4.21 10.30 -20.04
C LEU A 653 4.63 11.12 -21.26
N ASP A 654 4.46 10.59 -22.46
CA ASP A 654 4.83 11.27 -23.71
C ASP A 654 4.04 12.57 -23.92
N GLU A 655 2.79 12.60 -23.46
CA GLU A 655 1.88 13.75 -23.53
C GLU A 655 2.07 14.73 -22.36
N GLY A 656 2.89 14.41 -21.35
CA GLY A 656 3.11 15.23 -20.16
C GLY A 656 1.96 15.19 -19.14
N VAL A 657 1.01 14.28 -19.29
CA VAL A 657 -0.03 14.01 -18.28
C VAL A 657 0.58 13.39 -17.04
N LEU A 658 1.48 12.43 -17.20
CA LEU A 658 2.35 11.93 -16.11
C LEU A 658 3.68 12.69 -16.12
N ARG A 659 4.18 13.01 -14.92
CA ARG A 659 5.43 13.77 -14.77
C ARG A 659 6.56 12.91 -14.23
N THR A 660 6.26 11.90 -13.41
CA THR A 660 7.25 11.00 -12.81
C THR A 660 6.83 9.54 -12.91
N VAL A 661 7.82 8.66 -12.86
CA VAL A 661 7.59 7.21 -12.82
C VAL A 661 6.92 6.80 -11.51
N ALA A 662 7.31 7.44 -10.40
CA ALA A 662 6.72 7.19 -9.09
C ALA A 662 5.21 7.50 -9.06
N ASP A 663 4.79 8.65 -9.62
CA ASP A 663 3.36 9.01 -9.71
C ASP A 663 2.59 7.99 -10.58
N ALA A 664 3.19 7.51 -11.69
CA ALA A 664 2.59 6.50 -12.54
C ALA A 664 2.40 5.15 -11.82
N ASN A 665 3.45 4.64 -11.18
CA ASN A 665 3.42 3.36 -10.49
C ASN A 665 2.46 3.38 -9.30
N ILE A 666 2.60 4.36 -8.41
CA ILE A 666 1.76 4.48 -7.21
C ILE A 666 0.32 4.85 -7.56
N GLY A 667 0.13 5.76 -8.51
CA GLY A 667 -1.20 6.12 -9.00
C GLY A 667 -1.95 4.94 -9.58
N SER A 668 -1.29 4.09 -10.35
CA SER A 668 -1.91 2.89 -10.92
C SER A 668 -2.27 1.85 -9.84
N ILE A 669 -1.40 1.59 -8.87
CA ILE A 669 -1.66 0.62 -7.80
C ILE A 669 -2.75 1.11 -6.85
N LEU A 670 -2.59 2.31 -6.30
CA LEU A 670 -3.46 2.81 -5.24
C LEU A 670 -4.76 3.45 -5.73
N GLY A 671 -4.79 3.98 -6.97
CA GLY A 671 -5.95 4.66 -7.56
C GLY A 671 -6.86 3.73 -8.34
N ILE A 672 -6.30 2.93 -9.23
CA ILE A 672 -7.08 2.12 -10.17
C ILE A 672 -6.93 0.61 -9.98
N GLY A 673 -6.20 0.19 -8.94
CA GLY A 673 -6.06 -1.22 -8.58
C GLY A 673 -5.23 -2.04 -9.57
N TYR A 674 -4.31 -1.41 -10.30
CA TYR A 674 -3.34 -2.15 -11.11
C TYR A 674 -2.57 -3.14 -10.22
N PRO A 675 -2.30 -4.35 -10.67
CA PRO A 675 -1.76 -5.41 -9.83
C PRO A 675 -0.44 -5.03 -9.12
N ALA A 676 -0.45 -5.00 -7.80
CA ALA A 676 0.71 -4.54 -7.01
C ALA A 676 1.98 -5.38 -7.21
N TRP A 677 1.84 -6.69 -7.52
CA TRP A 677 2.98 -7.58 -7.78
C TRP A 677 3.85 -7.13 -8.97
N THR A 678 3.29 -6.34 -9.87
CA THR A 678 4.00 -5.76 -11.03
C THR A 678 4.88 -4.59 -10.66
N GLY A 679 4.64 -3.96 -9.50
CA GLY A 679 5.26 -2.69 -9.10
C GLY A 679 4.64 -1.44 -9.73
N GLY A 680 3.54 -1.59 -10.48
CA GLY A 680 2.87 -0.50 -11.20
C GLY A 680 3.11 -0.54 -12.71
N VAL A 681 2.39 0.30 -13.44
CA VAL A 681 2.30 0.25 -14.90
C VAL A 681 3.63 0.40 -15.63
N LEU A 682 4.57 1.20 -15.13
CA LEU A 682 5.89 1.39 -15.75
C LEU A 682 6.92 0.39 -15.21
N GLN A 683 6.84 0.02 -13.95
CA GLN A 683 7.68 -1.03 -13.40
C GLN A 683 7.38 -2.39 -14.04
N PHE A 684 6.14 -2.66 -14.40
CA PHE A 684 5.75 -3.84 -15.19
C PHE A 684 6.49 -3.91 -16.53
N VAL A 685 6.59 -2.76 -17.23
CA VAL A 685 7.35 -2.66 -18.48
C VAL A 685 8.85 -2.93 -18.25
N ASN A 686 9.42 -2.35 -17.17
CA ASN A 686 10.83 -2.54 -16.82
C ASN A 686 11.21 -4.00 -16.53
N GLN A 687 10.31 -4.72 -15.88
CA GLN A 687 10.54 -6.08 -15.33
C GLN A 687 9.82 -7.17 -16.13
N PHE A 688 9.28 -6.82 -17.31
CA PHE A 688 8.70 -7.80 -18.20
C PHE A 688 9.76 -8.85 -18.62
N ASP A 689 9.31 -10.07 -18.86
CA ASP A 689 10.22 -11.12 -19.32
C ASP A 689 10.92 -10.68 -20.62
N GLY A 690 12.25 -10.71 -20.62
CA GLY A 690 13.07 -10.12 -21.68
C GLY A 690 13.21 -8.59 -21.60
N GLY A 691 12.76 -7.94 -20.52
CA GLY A 691 12.86 -6.49 -20.31
C GLY A 691 12.03 -5.66 -21.30
N LEU A 692 12.47 -4.43 -21.58
CA LEU A 692 11.79 -3.54 -22.54
C LEU A 692 11.61 -4.19 -23.93
N PRO A 693 12.61 -4.88 -24.52
CA PRO A 693 12.43 -5.60 -25.79
C PRO A 693 11.37 -6.69 -25.72
N GLY A 694 11.35 -7.49 -24.65
CA GLY A 694 10.34 -8.53 -24.45
C GLY A 694 8.92 -7.99 -24.35
N PHE A 695 8.74 -6.88 -23.62
CA PHE A 695 7.46 -6.18 -23.54
C PHE A 695 7.00 -5.69 -24.94
N VAL A 696 7.90 -5.07 -25.71
CA VAL A 696 7.60 -4.59 -27.07
C VAL A 696 7.19 -5.75 -27.98
N GLU A 697 7.94 -6.87 -27.95
CA GLU A 697 7.62 -8.05 -28.74
C GLU A 697 6.24 -8.63 -28.36
N ARG A 698 5.93 -8.69 -27.07
CA ARG A 698 4.62 -9.17 -26.61
C ARG A 698 3.48 -8.25 -27.05
N ALA A 699 3.66 -6.95 -26.92
CA ALA A 699 2.69 -5.96 -27.38
C ALA A 699 2.46 -6.03 -28.91
N ASP A 700 3.53 -6.23 -29.70
CA ASP A 700 3.41 -6.41 -31.16
C ASP A 700 2.67 -7.71 -31.53
N ARG A 701 2.86 -8.80 -30.78
CA ARG A 701 2.07 -10.03 -30.95
C ARG A 701 0.59 -9.80 -30.63
N LEU A 702 0.28 -9.08 -29.54
CA LEU A 702 -1.11 -8.75 -29.21
C LEU A 702 -1.72 -7.81 -30.27
N ARG A 703 -0.95 -6.86 -30.82
CA ARG A 703 -1.38 -6.01 -31.90
C ARG A 703 -1.75 -6.80 -33.14
N ALA A 704 -0.90 -7.76 -33.55
CA ALA A 704 -1.15 -8.60 -34.71
C ALA A 704 -2.40 -9.48 -34.56
N GLY A 705 -2.69 -9.96 -33.33
CA GLY A 705 -3.87 -10.78 -33.04
C GLY A 705 -5.16 -10.00 -32.76
N TYR A 706 -5.06 -8.82 -32.14
CA TYR A 706 -6.21 -8.13 -31.54
C TYR A 706 -6.35 -6.67 -31.98
N GLY A 707 -5.45 -6.14 -32.80
CA GLY A 707 -5.57 -4.82 -33.44
C GLY A 707 -4.80 -3.69 -32.77
N ASP A 708 -5.00 -2.48 -33.31
CA ASP A 708 -4.16 -1.29 -33.03
C ASP A 708 -4.26 -0.74 -31.62
N ARG A 709 -5.07 -1.32 -30.75
CA ARG A 709 -5.12 -0.98 -29.31
C ARG A 709 -3.80 -1.24 -28.58
N PHE A 710 -2.95 -2.09 -29.19
CA PHE A 710 -1.63 -2.46 -28.66
C PHE A 710 -0.47 -1.83 -29.44
N VAL A 711 -0.68 -0.70 -30.08
CA VAL A 711 0.39 0.06 -30.76
C VAL A 711 1.41 0.52 -29.72
N VAL A 712 2.65 0.10 -29.91
CA VAL A 712 3.76 0.51 -29.06
C VAL A 712 4.18 1.93 -29.38
N PRO A 713 4.19 2.88 -28.40
CA PRO A 713 4.68 4.24 -28.58
C PRO A 713 6.11 4.29 -29.12
N ARG A 714 6.42 5.32 -29.92
CA ARG A 714 7.76 5.49 -30.50
C ARG A 714 8.82 5.68 -29.42
N SER A 715 8.50 6.39 -28.37
CA SER A 715 9.34 6.62 -27.18
C SER A 715 9.82 5.30 -26.58
N LEU A 716 8.93 4.31 -26.41
CA LEU A 716 9.29 3.00 -25.89
C LEU A 716 10.13 2.19 -26.92
N ARG A 717 9.81 2.24 -28.20
CA ARG A 717 10.59 1.50 -29.23
C ARG A 717 12.04 1.93 -29.32
N SER A 718 12.33 3.20 -29.06
CA SER A 718 13.70 3.77 -29.09
C SER A 718 14.39 3.72 -27.71
N ARG A 719 13.67 3.31 -26.67
CA ARG A 719 14.18 3.36 -25.31
C ARG A 719 15.10 2.16 -25.01
N THR A 720 16.27 2.45 -24.47
CA THR A 720 17.27 1.44 -24.04
C THR A 720 17.38 1.35 -22.53
N GLU A 721 16.97 2.40 -21.81
CA GLU A 721 17.06 2.50 -20.35
C GLU A 721 15.70 2.27 -19.72
N ARG A 722 15.70 1.69 -18.51
CA ARG A 722 14.49 1.51 -17.70
C ARG A 722 13.81 2.85 -17.39
N TYR A 723 12.54 2.84 -17.11
CA TYR A 723 11.82 3.96 -16.52
C TYR A 723 12.23 4.08 -15.04
N LEU A 724 12.82 5.23 -14.65
CA LEU A 724 13.32 5.51 -13.31
C LEU A 724 12.68 6.76 -12.72
#